data_4b3c1721bd37d36d297a70e35b1c9b49
#
_entry.id   4b3c1721bd37d36d297a70e35b1c9b49
#
_cell.length_a   1.000
_cell.length_b   1.000
_cell.length_c   1.000
_cell.angle_alpha   90.00
_cell.angle_beta   90.00
_cell.angle_gamma   90.00
#
_symmetry.space_group_name_H-M   'P 1'
#
loop_
_entity.id
_entity.type
_entity.pdbx_description
1 polymer ?
#
loop_
_entity_poly.entity_id
_entity_poly.type
_entity_poly.pdbx_seq_one_letter_code
_entity_poly.pdbx_strand_id
1 'polypeptide(L)'
;MNPEILLMAAAMLGLGALVSRWLSARTSRGSKDLALSLGLFSGTGVFMAMGSIEMAGRYGFSIILALVGFSLVFVLSPLIFAPIRRLNEIIRFATPVDFLTFRFRNKSVAMITCVSLIIATLPLILAQITALQAVASYLLNDDYQLAMLLFISTALIAINLRSIQVGASNYPGWIMTAAGLLLLPALGFSAWTSIETIFGSLGEMNNWVTDSGQLKIVKRMDLSYSIFTIFLIASFASPINFSLLVSDNISERQTGMTSWAYPLLALLACIPVFPLLWSGISAQSFSPLQEYLYNLPTLTSDPLVAGLGTASIVLLGLSFSCSLILIWSKILMNSFVLPSKKLHLQPELSGWLKQRQGLIAVSLIVFCAALSLLVKSRSITDYYLAGFSGLAQLTPGMLAAIYLPNVNRRGFIGGLVAGMSLWLITIALPLLFGDWSWQLPISDTTIQFGMQNWNIWAIEALLVNITVCIIFSVFGPMDAEQKSFAAVCMIDNVYIPARVEIAQKSVAEITSSLRLSLGDAAKSEVAKALDNLGFDQAEVRPFALRQLRDNINASLNMRFGVLTANRIMEKSLPVTIPAANEPDDIYLIESALAIHGDRLTGIASELNKLRMHHREIIDNLPIGVISVDQSGEIVKWNTTLADYTGWDSKTMTGSSITDLPEPWGRAISSFIASDSTVLDELRLELGDQVRWFSLQKSAQHINPDQDTDIVVLIEDNTKAVNLIQKAIDNERLASVGRLAAGVAHEIGNPVTGIACLAQNLQHETETGQITESAEQILSQTERINRIVQSLISFSKGGNALSKSRQKIELQSAAEEAIRLLNMSPSQIAVDFRSSIDQKLTIDGDYNQLLQIFLNLLSNARDASPQGGVISITADSTDKHIHLKVSDQGTGIELSVQSHLFEPFVTSKDPGSGTGLGLWVVFNLVKSLGAEISISSPAENSQCGTTATINFPLSSTV
;
A
#
# COMPACT_ATOMS: atom_id res chain seq x y z
N MET A 1 46.87 -32.02 -32.05
CA MET A 1 45.79 -32.15 -31.00
C MET A 1 46.36 -32.87 -29.82
N ASN A 2 46.32 -32.26 -28.63
CA ASN A 2 46.83 -32.84 -27.43
C ASN A 2 45.66 -33.52 -26.70
N PRO A 3 45.40 -34.83 -26.90
CA PRO A 3 44.20 -35.52 -26.46
C PRO A 3 44.07 -35.53 -24.90
N GLU A 4 45.17 -35.47 -24.18
CA GLU A 4 45.20 -35.43 -22.73
C GLU A 4 44.67 -34.09 -22.20
N ILE A 5 45.05 -32.96 -22.81
CA ILE A 5 44.58 -31.63 -22.44
C ILE A 5 43.08 -31.49 -22.75
N LEU A 6 42.66 -32.01 -23.93
CA LEU A 6 41.23 -31.98 -24.28
C LEU A 6 40.38 -32.79 -23.30
N LEU A 7 40.86 -33.97 -22.92
CA LEU A 7 40.19 -34.83 -21.97
C LEU A 7 40.10 -34.18 -20.58
N MET A 8 41.23 -33.59 -20.12
CA MET A 8 41.28 -32.86 -18.85
C MET A 8 40.39 -31.62 -18.88
N ALA A 9 40.37 -30.82 -19.94
CA ALA A 9 39.47 -29.69 -20.09
C ALA A 9 38.01 -30.14 -20.03
N ALA A 10 37.64 -31.21 -20.73
CA ALA A 10 36.28 -31.76 -20.68
C ALA A 10 35.92 -32.28 -19.28
N ALA A 11 36.83 -32.92 -18.57
CA ALA A 11 36.63 -33.39 -17.21
C ALA A 11 36.44 -32.21 -16.25
N MET A 12 37.23 -31.13 -16.36
CA MET A 12 37.13 -29.96 -15.52
C MET A 12 35.83 -29.16 -15.81
N LEU A 13 35.41 -29.09 -17.06
CA LEU A 13 34.10 -28.54 -17.46
C LEU A 13 32.95 -29.31 -16.81
N GLY A 14 33.03 -30.64 -16.87
CA GLY A 14 32.05 -31.51 -16.21
C GLY A 14 32.03 -31.38 -14.70
N LEU A 15 33.18 -31.33 -14.06
CA LEU A 15 33.31 -31.13 -12.62
C LEU A 15 32.76 -29.75 -12.20
N GLY A 16 33.16 -28.68 -12.89
CA GLY A 16 32.69 -27.34 -12.64
C GLY A 16 31.17 -27.24 -12.76
N ALA A 17 30.59 -27.88 -13.78
CA ALA A 17 29.15 -27.94 -13.98
C ALA A 17 28.44 -28.69 -12.84
N LEU A 18 28.97 -29.83 -12.39
CA LEU A 18 28.40 -30.63 -11.30
C LEU A 18 28.44 -29.88 -9.96
N VAL A 19 29.59 -29.30 -9.59
CA VAL A 19 29.77 -28.55 -8.35
C VAL A 19 28.88 -27.29 -8.35
N SER A 20 28.83 -26.58 -9.47
CA SER A 20 27.98 -25.39 -9.61
C SER A 20 26.50 -25.74 -9.49
N ARG A 21 26.06 -26.83 -10.13
CA ARG A 21 24.70 -27.33 -10.01
C ARG A 21 24.36 -27.75 -8.58
N TRP A 22 25.31 -28.37 -7.89
CA TRP A 22 25.16 -28.71 -6.50
C TRP A 22 25.06 -27.48 -5.57
N LEU A 23 25.89 -26.44 -5.79
CA LEU A 23 25.83 -25.18 -5.08
C LEU A 23 24.48 -24.47 -5.31
N SER A 24 24.01 -24.43 -6.56
CA SER A 24 22.74 -23.78 -6.91
C SER A 24 21.51 -24.54 -6.42
N ALA A 25 21.59 -25.86 -6.27
CA ALA A 25 20.52 -26.71 -5.77
C ALA A 25 20.38 -26.70 -4.24
N ARG A 26 21.43 -26.32 -3.50
CA ARG A 26 21.37 -26.19 -2.05
C ARG A 26 20.48 -25.03 -1.63
N THR A 27 19.55 -25.33 -0.75
CA THR A 27 18.63 -24.36 -0.14
C THR A 27 19.26 -23.51 0.95
N SER A 28 20.51 -23.80 1.37
CA SER A 28 21.20 -23.02 2.40
C SER A 28 21.48 -21.59 1.92
N ARG A 29 21.15 -20.59 2.76
CA ARG A 29 21.32 -19.17 2.42
C ARG A 29 22.76 -18.82 2.01
N GLY A 30 23.76 -19.34 2.72
CA GLY A 30 25.17 -19.05 2.42
C GLY A 30 25.66 -19.55 1.06
N SER A 31 25.14 -20.67 0.55
CA SER A 31 25.54 -21.18 -0.77
C SER A 31 25.00 -20.31 -1.92
N LYS A 32 23.82 -19.71 -1.75
CA LYS A 32 23.24 -18.76 -2.73
C LYS A 32 24.02 -17.45 -2.76
N ASP A 33 24.46 -16.96 -1.61
CA ASP A 33 25.24 -15.74 -1.48
C ASP A 33 26.61 -15.88 -2.18
N LEU A 34 27.29 -17.02 -1.98
CA LEU A 34 28.54 -17.32 -2.66
C LEU A 34 28.35 -17.47 -4.17
N ALA A 35 27.32 -18.17 -4.61
CA ALA A 35 26.99 -18.35 -6.03
C ALA A 35 26.76 -17.02 -6.73
N LEU A 36 26.14 -16.03 -6.06
CA LEU A 36 25.98 -14.68 -6.59
C LEU A 36 27.32 -13.99 -6.81
N SER A 37 28.20 -14.01 -5.81
CA SER A 37 29.50 -13.36 -5.87
C SER A 37 30.38 -13.99 -6.97
N LEU A 38 30.38 -15.32 -7.11
CA LEU A 38 31.08 -16.02 -8.19
C LEU A 38 30.48 -15.71 -9.57
N GLY A 39 29.15 -15.59 -9.67
CA GLY A 39 28.47 -15.20 -10.91
C GLY A 39 28.82 -13.78 -11.35
N LEU A 40 28.83 -12.82 -10.44
CA LEU A 40 29.27 -11.45 -10.71
C LEU A 40 30.74 -11.39 -11.12
N PHE A 41 31.59 -12.19 -10.46
CA PHE A 41 33.01 -12.27 -10.78
C PHE A 41 33.23 -12.84 -12.20
N SER A 42 32.48 -13.87 -12.59
CA SER A 42 32.51 -14.40 -13.95
C SER A 42 31.92 -13.43 -15.00
N GLY A 43 31.11 -12.45 -14.55
CA GLY A 43 30.56 -11.38 -15.39
C GLY A 43 31.60 -10.40 -15.96
N THR A 44 32.87 -10.54 -15.58
CA THR A 44 34.01 -9.88 -16.23
C THR A 44 34.47 -10.60 -17.51
N GLY A 45 33.97 -11.81 -17.74
CA GLY A 45 34.35 -12.65 -18.89
C GLY A 45 35.84 -13.01 -18.89
N VAL A 46 36.41 -13.18 -20.05
CA VAL A 46 37.82 -13.55 -20.24
C VAL A 46 38.83 -12.48 -19.82
N PHE A 47 38.36 -11.28 -19.42
CA PHE A 47 39.25 -10.22 -18.95
C PHE A 47 40.12 -10.67 -17.77
N MET A 48 39.53 -11.33 -16.76
CA MET A 48 40.27 -11.77 -15.58
C MET A 48 41.28 -12.89 -15.88
N ALA A 49 41.03 -13.72 -16.88
CA ALA A 49 41.93 -14.81 -17.27
C ALA A 49 43.04 -14.37 -18.20
N MET A 50 42.72 -13.57 -19.22
CA MET A 50 43.65 -13.22 -20.30
C MET A 50 43.88 -11.72 -20.42
N GLY A 51 42.82 -10.92 -20.38
CA GLY A 51 42.92 -9.48 -20.55
C GLY A 51 43.67 -8.77 -19.42
N SER A 52 43.62 -9.33 -18.18
CA SER A 52 44.38 -8.76 -17.05
C SER A 52 45.87 -8.93 -17.20
N ILE A 53 46.33 -10.06 -17.69
CA ILE A 53 47.76 -10.34 -17.92
C ILE A 53 48.27 -9.46 -19.05
N GLU A 54 47.55 -9.38 -20.17
CA GLU A 54 47.88 -8.53 -21.29
C GLU A 54 47.90 -7.05 -20.90
N MET A 55 46.92 -6.61 -20.10
CA MET A 55 46.87 -5.24 -19.58
C MET A 55 48.06 -4.95 -18.66
N ALA A 56 48.43 -5.90 -17.81
CA ALA A 56 49.62 -5.78 -16.96
C ALA A 56 50.91 -5.62 -17.79
N GLY A 57 51.01 -6.34 -18.88
CA GLY A 57 52.15 -6.24 -19.79
C GLY A 57 52.25 -4.88 -20.50
N ARG A 58 51.12 -4.25 -20.86
CA ARG A 58 51.12 -2.94 -21.55
C ARG A 58 51.17 -1.76 -20.61
N TYR A 59 50.47 -1.84 -19.46
CA TYR A 59 50.19 -0.72 -18.55
C TYR A 59 50.77 -0.95 -17.13
N GLY A 60 51.50 -2.04 -16.93
CA GLY A 60 52.14 -2.37 -15.66
C GLY A 60 51.12 -2.52 -14.53
N PHE A 61 51.43 -1.92 -13.38
CA PHE A 61 50.57 -1.98 -12.17
C PHE A 61 49.25 -1.24 -12.29
N SER A 62 48.96 -0.52 -13.41
CA SER A 62 47.65 0.12 -13.64
C SER A 62 46.47 -0.87 -13.68
N ILE A 63 46.72 -2.18 -13.89
CA ILE A 63 45.74 -3.22 -13.78
C ILE A 63 45.13 -3.32 -12.38
N ILE A 64 45.93 -3.04 -11.33
CA ILE A 64 45.42 -3.04 -9.95
C ILE A 64 44.34 -1.95 -9.81
N LEU A 65 44.53 -0.79 -10.42
CA LEU A 65 43.55 0.29 -10.41
C LEU A 65 42.31 -0.06 -11.21
N ALA A 66 42.43 -0.81 -12.33
CA ALA A 66 41.28 -1.34 -13.06
C ALA A 66 40.44 -2.25 -12.16
N LEU A 67 41.09 -3.18 -11.43
CA LEU A 67 40.40 -4.12 -10.52
C LEU A 67 39.79 -3.43 -9.30
N VAL A 68 40.47 -2.40 -8.76
CA VAL A 68 39.92 -1.54 -7.72
C VAL A 68 38.70 -0.78 -8.23
N GLY A 69 38.75 -0.21 -9.44
CA GLY A 69 37.62 0.44 -10.08
C GLY A 69 36.41 -0.50 -10.23
N PHE A 70 36.62 -1.69 -10.74
CA PHE A 70 35.59 -2.74 -10.81
C PHE A 70 35.00 -3.04 -9.42
N SER A 71 35.84 -3.26 -8.43
CA SER A 71 35.46 -3.69 -7.10
C SER A 71 34.70 -2.61 -6.32
N LEU A 72 35.08 -1.33 -6.54
CA LEU A 72 34.51 -0.22 -5.80
C LEU A 72 33.01 -0.04 -6.07
N VAL A 73 32.51 -0.38 -7.26
CA VAL A 73 31.07 -0.36 -7.56
C VAL A 73 30.29 -1.32 -6.65
N PHE A 74 30.86 -2.47 -6.32
CA PHE A 74 30.21 -3.43 -5.42
C PHE A 74 30.30 -2.98 -3.97
N VAL A 75 31.40 -2.36 -3.55
CA VAL A 75 31.52 -1.71 -2.24
C VAL A 75 30.49 -0.58 -2.09
N LEU A 76 30.29 0.21 -3.13
CA LEU A 76 29.31 1.30 -3.19
C LEU A 76 27.90 0.82 -3.55
N SER A 77 27.66 -0.49 -3.69
CA SER A 77 26.37 -1.02 -4.09
C SER A 77 25.19 -0.60 -3.20
N PRO A 78 25.34 -0.40 -1.88
CA PRO A 78 24.26 0.14 -1.05
C PRO A 78 23.83 1.56 -1.46
N LEU A 79 24.74 2.37 -1.98
CA LEU A 79 24.43 3.73 -2.46
C LEU A 79 23.84 3.71 -3.87
N ILE A 80 24.39 2.87 -4.75
CA ILE A 80 24.11 2.91 -6.19
C ILE A 80 22.96 1.97 -6.58
N PHE A 81 23.03 0.70 -6.19
CA PHE A 81 22.07 -0.32 -6.61
C PHE A 81 20.89 -0.50 -5.65
N ALA A 82 21.03 -0.20 -4.35
CA ALA A 82 19.95 -0.33 -3.41
C ALA A 82 18.74 0.58 -3.73
N PRO A 83 18.90 1.86 -4.15
CA PRO A 83 17.78 2.68 -4.57
C PRO A 83 17.05 2.11 -5.79
N ILE A 84 17.81 1.68 -6.81
CA ILE A 84 17.24 1.06 -8.02
C ILE A 84 16.52 -0.23 -7.67
N ARG A 85 17.06 -1.02 -6.74
CA ARG A 85 16.44 -2.26 -6.29
C ARG A 85 15.14 -2.02 -5.54
N ARG A 86 15.09 -1.02 -4.61
CA ARG A 86 13.84 -0.64 -3.94
C ARG A 86 12.75 -0.28 -4.93
N LEU A 87 13.11 0.50 -5.94
CA LEU A 87 12.19 0.84 -7.02
C LEU A 87 11.80 -0.40 -7.83
N ASN A 88 12.73 -1.34 -8.05
CA ASN A 88 12.48 -2.57 -8.78
C ASN A 88 11.58 -3.56 -8.04
N GLU A 89 11.55 -3.57 -6.72
CA GLU A 89 10.61 -4.37 -5.92
C GLU A 89 9.15 -4.01 -6.27
N ILE A 90 8.89 -2.74 -6.61
CA ILE A 90 7.56 -2.24 -6.96
C ILE A 90 7.26 -2.36 -8.46
N ILE A 91 8.21 -1.92 -9.32
CA ILE A 91 7.97 -1.71 -10.76
C ILE A 91 8.43 -2.91 -11.60
N ARG A 92 9.41 -3.67 -11.12
CA ARG A 92 10.01 -4.87 -11.73
C ARG A 92 10.60 -4.62 -13.11
N PHE A 93 11.75 -3.93 -13.15
CA PHE A 93 12.54 -3.76 -14.36
C PHE A 93 13.30 -5.03 -14.71
N ALA A 94 13.39 -5.29 -16.00
CA ALA A 94 14.15 -6.42 -16.51
C ALA A 94 15.57 -6.05 -16.92
N THR A 95 15.78 -4.81 -17.34
CA THR A 95 17.04 -4.33 -17.93
C THR A 95 17.31 -2.86 -17.58
N PRO A 96 18.57 -2.38 -17.70
CA PRO A 96 18.86 -0.95 -17.50
C PRO A 96 18.11 -0.05 -18.50
N VAL A 97 17.77 -0.56 -19.69
CA VAL A 97 16.95 0.17 -20.66
C VAL A 97 15.53 0.38 -20.15
N ASP A 98 14.94 -0.64 -19.52
CA ASP A 98 13.60 -0.53 -18.93
C ASP A 98 13.56 0.50 -17.79
N PHE A 99 14.61 0.56 -16.95
CA PHE A 99 14.76 1.57 -15.89
C PHE A 99 14.79 3.00 -16.46
N LEU A 100 15.65 3.26 -17.45
CA LEU A 100 15.74 4.57 -18.09
C LEU A 100 14.46 4.94 -18.84
N THR A 101 13.83 3.95 -19.46
CA THR A 101 12.52 4.12 -20.14
C THR A 101 11.43 4.49 -19.15
N PHE A 102 11.41 3.88 -17.98
CA PHE A 102 10.49 4.24 -16.92
C PHE A 102 10.69 5.67 -16.45
N ARG A 103 11.94 6.07 -16.18
CA ARG A 103 12.29 7.42 -15.69
C ARG A 103 11.89 8.53 -16.65
N PHE A 104 12.12 8.33 -17.96
CA PHE A 104 11.90 9.36 -18.98
C PHE A 104 10.59 9.22 -19.77
N ARG A 105 9.84 8.14 -19.58
CA ARG A 105 8.54 7.86 -20.23
C ARG A 105 8.54 8.10 -21.75
N ASN A 106 9.57 7.69 -22.45
CA ASN A 106 9.69 7.97 -23.87
C ASN A 106 10.22 6.78 -24.68
N LYS A 107 9.55 6.49 -25.81
CA LYS A 107 9.94 5.41 -26.74
C LYS A 107 11.33 5.66 -27.37
N SER A 108 11.65 6.92 -27.69
CA SER A 108 12.96 7.25 -28.26
C SER A 108 14.10 7.00 -27.28
N VAL A 109 13.87 7.22 -25.98
CA VAL A 109 14.85 6.87 -24.93
C VAL A 109 15.11 5.36 -24.95
N ALA A 110 14.07 4.53 -24.99
CA ALA A 110 14.24 3.08 -25.06
C ALA A 110 15.05 2.64 -26.29
N MET A 111 14.70 3.18 -27.46
CA MET A 111 15.37 2.82 -28.72
C MET A 111 16.83 3.26 -28.74
N ILE A 112 17.11 4.51 -28.38
CA ILE A 112 18.48 5.07 -28.40
C ILE A 112 19.34 4.37 -27.35
N THR A 113 18.85 4.19 -26.15
CA THR A 113 19.59 3.48 -25.09
C THR A 113 19.85 2.02 -25.47
N CYS A 114 18.87 1.33 -26.07
CA CYS A 114 19.05 -0.04 -26.58
C CYS A 114 20.18 -0.12 -27.61
N VAL A 115 20.15 0.75 -28.62
CA VAL A 115 21.17 0.79 -29.68
C VAL A 115 22.54 1.13 -29.10
N SER A 116 22.62 2.15 -28.24
CA SER A 116 23.85 2.58 -27.57
C SER A 116 24.46 1.46 -26.71
N LEU A 117 23.64 0.73 -25.97
CA LEU A 117 24.12 -0.36 -25.11
C LEU A 117 24.64 -1.54 -25.93
N ILE A 118 23.94 -1.92 -27.01
CA ILE A 118 24.38 -3.00 -27.90
C ILE A 118 25.72 -2.63 -28.58
N ILE A 119 25.81 -1.43 -29.13
CA ILE A 119 27.05 -0.95 -29.82
C ILE A 119 28.19 -0.85 -28.80
N ALA A 120 27.96 -0.31 -27.60
CA ALA A 120 28.99 -0.18 -26.54
C ALA A 120 29.53 -1.54 -26.07
N THR A 121 28.67 -2.57 -26.00
CA THR A 121 29.05 -3.88 -25.51
C THR A 121 29.50 -4.86 -26.59
N LEU A 122 29.38 -4.48 -27.85
CA LEU A 122 29.82 -5.30 -29.00
C LEU A 122 31.33 -5.65 -28.93
N PRO A 123 32.26 -4.73 -28.63
CA PRO A 123 33.67 -5.06 -28.47
C PRO A 123 33.90 -6.12 -27.36
N LEU A 124 33.11 -6.11 -26.30
CA LEU A 124 33.23 -7.09 -25.22
C LEU A 124 32.92 -8.52 -25.69
N ILE A 125 31.93 -8.69 -26.58
CA ILE A 125 31.66 -10.00 -27.19
C ILE A 125 32.80 -10.41 -28.14
N LEU A 126 33.32 -9.48 -28.93
CA LEU A 126 34.46 -9.76 -29.79
C LEU A 126 35.69 -10.23 -29.00
N ALA A 127 35.93 -9.65 -27.81
CA ALA A 127 36.97 -10.12 -26.88
C ALA A 127 36.77 -11.59 -26.48
N GLN A 128 35.53 -12.01 -26.17
CA GLN A 128 35.25 -13.41 -25.82
C GLN A 128 35.50 -14.33 -27.02
N ILE A 129 35.03 -13.95 -28.20
CA ILE A 129 35.23 -14.73 -29.41
C ILE A 129 36.72 -14.88 -29.71
N THR A 130 37.49 -13.79 -29.62
CA THR A 130 38.95 -13.82 -29.80
C THR A 130 39.67 -14.77 -28.86
N ALA A 131 39.28 -14.75 -27.57
CA ALA A 131 39.83 -15.68 -26.57
C ALA A 131 39.45 -17.13 -26.85
N LEU A 132 38.21 -17.38 -27.24
CA LEU A 132 37.76 -18.71 -27.63
C LEU A 132 38.44 -19.24 -28.89
N GLN A 133 38.70 -18.37 -29.86
CA GLN A 133 39.47 -18.71 -31.05
C GLN A 133 40.90 -19.09 -30.69
N ALA A 134 41.53 -18.35 -29.77
CA ALA A 134 42.88 -18.67 -29.33
C ALA A 134 42.95 -20.07 -28.69
N VAL A 135 41.98 -20.38 -27.78
CA VAL A 135 41.92 -21.70 -27.18
C VAL A 135 41.67 -22.80 -28.20
N ALA A 136 40.82 -22.54 -29.20
CA ALA A 136 40.50 -23.51 -30.22
C ALA A 136 41.65 -23.75 -31.19
N SER A 137 42.38 -22.70 -31.61
CA SER A 137 43.58 -22.85 -32.45
C SER A 137 44.66 -23.68 -31.73
N TYR A 138 44.83 -23.45 -30.41
CA TYR A 138 45.73 -24.24 -29.57
C TYR A 138 45.35 -25.74 -29.49
N LEU A 139 44.05 -26.03 -29.27
CA LEU A 139 43.56 -27.41 -29.14
C LEU A 139 43.48 -28.16 -30.49
N LEU A 140 43.25 -27.46 -31.61
CA LEU A 140 42.79 -28.04 -32.87
C LEU A 140 43.74 -27.77 -34.08
N ASN A 141 44.95 -27.25 -33.85
CA ASN A 141 45.92 -26.96 -34.89
C ASN A 141 45.42 -25.99 -35.98
N ASP A 142 45.16 -24.75 -35.63
CA ASP A 142 44.84 -23.61 -36.53
C ASP A 142 43.58 -23.69 -37.39
N ASP A 143 42.61 -24.54 -37.04
CA ASP A 143 41.34 -24.56 -37.75
C ASP A 143 40.35 -23.49 -37.18
N TYR A 144 40.49 -22.24 -37.69
CA TYR A 144 39.68 -21.09 -37.31
C TYR A 144 38.17 -21.30 -37.56
N GLN A 145 37.82 -22.00 -38.64
CA GLN A 145 36.45 -22.28 -38.99
C GLN A 145 35.80 -23.22 -37.98
N LEU A 146 36.53 -24.24 -37.54
CA LEU A 146 36.08 -25.17 -36.50
C LEU A 146 35.91 -24.48 -35.16
N ALA A 147 36.78 -23.55 -34.77
CA ALA A 147 36.65 -22.74 -33.57
C ALA A 147 35.37 -21.92 -33.54
N MET A 148 35.05 -21.29 -34.70
CA MET A 148 33.85 -20.52 -34.87
C MET A 148 32.58 -21.37 -34.78
N LEU A 149 32.61 -22.53 -35.41
CA LEU A 149 31.51 -23.50 -35.39
C LEU A 149 31.27 -24.06 -34.00
N LEU A 150 32.33 -24.32 -33.22
CA LEU A 150 32.27 -24.69 -31.81
C LEU A 150 31.67 -23.57 -30.95
N PHE A 151 32.07 -22.31 -31.15
CA PHE A 151 31.46 -21.17 -30.46
C PHE A 151 29.98 -21.07 -30.71
N ILE A 152 29.56 -21.12 -31.98
CA ILE A 152 28.16 -21.04 -32.37
C ILE A 152 27.39 -22.22 -31.77
N SER A 153 27.87 -23.44 -31.88
CA SER A 153 27.18 -24.63 -31.41
C SER A 153 27.07 -24.66 -29.88
N THR A 154 28.13 -24.31 -29.16
CA THR A 154 28.11 -24.25 -27.69
C THR A 154 27.26 -23.10 -27.15
N ALA A 155 27.28 -21.94 -27.81
CA ALA A 155 26.41 -20.82 -27.45
C ALA A 155 24.93 -21.17 -27.67
N LEU A 156 24.60 -21.84 -28.81
CA LEU A 156 23.25 -22.33 -29.08
C LEU A 156 22.78 -23.38 -28.06
N ILE A 157 23.66 -24.31 -27.67
CA ILE A 157 23.37 -25.32 -26.64
C ILE A 157 23.15 -24.64 -25.29
N ALA A 158 23.99 -23.70 -24.89
CA ALA A 158 23.87 -22.99 -23.63
C ALA A 158 22.56 -22.18 -23.54
N ILE A 159 22.13 -21.55 -24.65
CA ILE A 159 20.85 -20.83 -24.70
C ILE A 159 19.68 -21.80 -24.64
N ASN A 160 19.73 -22.93 -25.35
CA ASN A 160 18.66 -23.94 -25.34
C ASN A 160 18.52 -24.66 -23.98
N LEU A 161 19.60 -24.91 -23.28
CA LEU A 161 19.58 -25.54 -21.98
C LEU A 161 18.96 -24.67 -20.85
N ARG A 162 18.54 -23.43 -21.18
CA ARG A 162 17.98 -22.47 -20.18
C ARG A 162 18.87 -22.29 -18.95
N SER A 163 20.13 -22.70 -19.01
CA SER A 163 21.06 -22.67 -17.90
C SER A 163 21.58 -21.27 -17.58
N ILE A 164 21.28 -20.30 -18.46
CA ILE A 164 21.64 -18.90 -18.33
C ILE A 164 20.34 -18.09 -18.41
N GLN A 165 19.55 -18.15 -17.37
CA GLN A 165 18.41 -17.22 -17.20
C GLN A 165 18.89 -16.00 -16.41
N VAL A 166 19.25 -14.95 -17.14
CA VAL A 166 19.53 -13.64 -16.54
C VAL A 166 18.19 -12.97 -16.26
N GLY A 167 17.91 -12.72 -14.97
CA GLY A 167 16.69 -12.02 -14.55
C GLY A 167 15.43 -12.87 -14.39
N ALA A 168 15.55 -14.17 -14.19
CA ALA A 168 14.47 -15.02 -13.69
C ALA A 168 14.97 -15.88 -12.54
N SER A 169 14.09 -16.27 -11.66
CA SER A 169 14.20 -16.89 -10.33
C SER A 169 15.36 -17.84 -10.02
N ASN A 170 16.23 -18.22 -10.92
CA ASN A 170 17.41 -19.09 -10.71
C ASN A 170 18.70 -18.39 -11.13
N TYR A 171 19.22 -17.59 -10.28
CA TYR A 171 20.34 -16.72 -10.38
C TYR A 171 21.52 -17.24 -9.55
N PRO A 172 22.74 -16.98 -9.93
CA PRO A 172 23.18 -16.89 -11.34
C PRO A 172 23.08 -18.25 -12.00
N GLY A 173 23.08 -18.28 -13.33
CA GLY A 173 23.09 -19.56 -14.02
C GLY A 173 24.29 -20.38 -13.59
N TRP A 174 24.11 -21.70 -13.46
CA TRP A 174 25.17 -22.60 -12.98
C TRP A 174 26.48 -22.51 -13.78
N ILE A 175 26.40 -22.09 -15.06
CA ILE A 175 27.58 -21.85 -15.91
C ILE A 175 28.41 -20.66 -15.39
N MET A 176 27.77 -19.57 -15.00
CA MET A 176 28.49 -18.40 -14.45
C MET A 176 29.16 -18.72 -13.12
N THR A 177 28.46 -19.45 -12.26
CA THR A 177 29.03 -19.93 -10.99
C THR A 177 30.21 -20.88 -11.22
N ALA A 178 30.10 -21.78 -12.20
CA ALA A 178 31.17 -22.71 -12.56
C ALA A 178 32.39 -21.98 -13.11
N ALA A 179 32.17 -20.98 -13.99
CA ALA A 179 33.23 -20.16 -14.56
C ALA A 179 34.00 -19.40 -13.47
N GLY A 180 33.30 -18.74 -12.51
CA GLY A 180 33.93 -18.06 -11.40
C GLY A 180 34.65 -19.01 -10.44
N LEU A 181 34.14 -20.23 -10.23
CA LEU A 181 34.76 -21.23 -9.36
C LEU A 181 36.07 -21.76 -9.93
N LEU A 182 36.12 -22.02 -11.25
CA LEU A 182 37.33 -22.59 -11.89
C LEU A 182 38.42 -21.56 -12.14
N LEU A 183 38.08 -20.28 -12.24
CA LEU A 183 39.02 -19.21 -12.62
C LEU A 183 40.17 -19.06 -11.61
N LEU A 184 39.87 -19.01 -10.30
CA LEU A 184 40.91 -18.81 -9.25
C LEU A 184 41.90 -19.95 -9.20
N PRO A 185 41.47 -21.24 -9.14
CA PRO A 185 42.39 -22.35 -9.23
C PRO A 185 43.20 -22.38 -10.52
N ALA A 186 42.56 -22.07 -11.67
CA ALA A 186 43.24 -22.03 -12.97
C ALA A 186 44.37 -21.00 -12.98
N LEU A 187 44.12 -19.78 -12.53
CA LEU A 187 45.15 -18.76 -12.40
C LEU A 187 46.24 -19.11 -11.40
N GLY A 188 45.87 -19.62 -10.22
CA GLY A 188 46.79 -19.94 -9.16
C GLY A 188 47.74 -21.10 -9.53
N PHE A 189 47.18 -22.21 -10.04
CA PHE A 189 48.01 -23.36 -10.47
C PHE A 189 48.87 -23.00 -11.70
N SER A 190 48.34 -22.28 -12.69
CA SER A 190 49.13 -21.81 -13.83
C SER A 190 50.28 -20.92 -13.41
N ALA A 191 50.07 -20.01 -12.48
CA ALA A 191 51.15 -19.19 -11.94
C ALA A 191 52.22 -20.00 -11.20
N TRP A 192 51.79 -20.90 -10.34
CA TRP A 192 52.69 -21.75 -9.56
C TRP A 192 53.56 -22.62 -10.45
N THR A 193 52.95 -23.35 -11.37
CA THR A 193 53.68 -24.25 -12.30
C THR A 193 54.57 -23.45 -13.27
N SER A 194 54.17 -22.23 -13.69
CA SER A 194 55.01 -21.33 -14.48
C SER A 194 56.24 -20.85 -13.71
N ILE A 195 56.10 -20.52 -12.42
CA ILE A 195 57.22 -20.15 -11.55
C ILE A 195 58.18 -21.31 -11.39
N GLU A 196 57.67 -22.48 -11.09
CA GLU A 196 58.48 -23.71 -10.85
C GLU A 196 59.24 -24.13 -12.10
N THR A 197 58.59 -24.09 -13.27
CA THR A 197 59.21 -24.51 -14.56
C THR A 197 60.21 -23.52 -15.11
N ILE A 198 60.02 -22.20 -14.91
CA ILE A 198 60.84 -21.14 -15.54
C ILE A 198 61.91 -20.61 -14.60
N PHE A 199 61.57 -20.39 -13.33
CA PHE A 199 62.48 -19.82 -12.35
C PHE A 199 63.02 -20.80 -11.31
N GLY A 200 62.39 -21.99 -11.16
CA GLY A 200 62.70 -22.97 -10.12
C GLY A 200 62.16 -22.58 -8.73
N SER A 201 62.13 -21.30 -8.37
CA SER A 201 61.63 -20.83 -7.07
C SER A 201 61.09 -19.40 -7.11
N LEU A 202 60.26 -19.04 -6.13
CA LEU A 202 59.81 -17.67 -5.93
C LEU A 202 60.98 -16.71 -5.66
N GLY A 203 62.02 -17.15 -4.95
CA GLY A 203 63.24 -16.37 -4.67
C GLY A 203 64.00 -15.98 -5.91
N GLU A 204 64.21 -16.93 -6.84
CA GLU A 204 64.85 -16.68 -8.12
C GLU A 204 64.02 -15.79 -9.04
N MET A 205 62.71 -15.97 -9.06
CA MET A 205 61.80 -15.06 -9.74
C MET A 205 61.93 -13.61 -9.20
N ASN A 206 61.94 -13.44 -7.88
CA ASN A 206 62.10 -12.11 -7.29
C ASN A 206 63.46 -11.47 -7.62
N ASN A 207 64.54 -12.23 -7.61
CA ASN A 207 65.86 -11.76 -8.04
C ASN A 207 65.83 -11.33 -9.49
N TRP A 208 65.27 -12.15 -10.38
CA TRP A 208 65.18 -11.83 -11.79
C TRP A 208 64.33 -10.57 -12.04
N VAL A 209 63.20 -10.39 -11.36
CA VAL A 209 62.34 -9.21 -11.47
C VAL A 209 63.07 -7.93 -11.02
N THR A 210 63.87 -8.05 -9.96
CA THR A 210 64.66 -6.93 -9.44
C THR A 210 65.82 -6.58 -10.42
N ASP A 211 66.56 -7.55 -10.90
CA ASP A 211 67.68 -7.35 -11.79
C ASP A 211 67.24 -6.89 -13.19
N SER A 212 66.14 -7.35 -13.72
CA SER A 212 65.59 -6.98 -15.02
C SER A 212 64.92 -5.60 -15.00
N GLY A 213 64.73 -5.01 -13.82
CA GLY A 213 64.09 -3.70 -13.66
C GLY A 213 62.61 -3.68 -13.98
N GLN A 214 61.94 -4.85 -13.99
CA GLN A 214 60.49 -4.96 -14.31
C GLN A 214 59.60 -4.27 -13.28
N LEU A 215 60.08 -4.01 -12.07
CA LEU A 215 59.37 -3.21 -11.08
C LEU A 215 59.25 -1.69 -11.44
N LYS A 216 60.05 -1.20 -12.47
CA LYS A 216 60.04 0.20 -12.87
C LYS A 216 58.97 0.56 -13.92
N ILE A 217 58.01 -0.32 -14.20
CA ILE A 217 57.12 -0.20 -15.38
C ILE A 217 55.99 0.87 -15.21
N VAL A 218 55.92 1.60 -14.13
CA VAL A 218 54.84 2.59 -13.97
C VAL A 218 55.39 4.02 -14.20
N LYS A 219 55.28 4.54 -15.40
CA LYS A 219 55.65 5.92 -15.72
C LYS A 219 54.51 6.86 -16.16
N ARG A 220 53.27 6.38 -16.38
CA ARG A 220 52.15 7.20 -16.87
C ARG A 220 50.99 7.20 -15.85
N MET A 221 51.04 8.12 -14.86
CA MET A 221 49.97 8.26 -13.87
C MET A 221 48.66 8.73 -14.48
N ASP A 222 48.68 9.52 -15.55
CA ASP A 222 47.51 9.98 -16.32
C ASP A 222 46.69 8.80 -16.86
N LEU A 223 47.33 7.81 -17.39
CA LEU A 223 46.69 6.61 -17.95
C LEU A 223 46.08 5.74 -16.87
N SER A 224 46.76 5.63 -15.72
CA SER A 224 46.26 4.85 -14.57
C SER A 224 44.95 5.41 -14.00
N TYR A 225 44.82 6.72 -13.90
CA TYR A 225 43.58 7.38 -13.46
C TYR A 225 42.44 7.20 -14.48
N SER A 226 42.74 7.28 -15.76
CA SER A 226 41.77 7.03 -16.83
C SER A 226 41.23 5.60 -16.80
N ILE A 227 42.13 4.62 -16.60
CA ILE A 227 41.77 3.21 -16.42
C ILE A 227 40.84 3.04 -15.22
N PHE A 228 41.25 3.54 -14.05
CA PHE A 228 40.43 3.48 -12.84
C PHE A 228 39.03 4.07 -13.07
N THR A 229 38.96 5.27 -13.60
CA THR A 229 37.70 6.01 -13.79
C THR A 229 36.79 5.29 -14.77
N ILE A 230 37.29 4.83 -15.90
CA ILE A 230 36.50 4.15 -16.92
C ILE A 230 36.00 2.81 -16.40
N PHE A 231 36.83 2.02 -15.70
CA PHE A 231 36.40 0.72 -15.17
C PHE A 231 35.37 0.89 -14.05
N LEU A 232 35.51 1.88 -13.18
CA LEU A 232 34.53 2.22 -12.16
C LEU A 232 33.17 2.57 -12.77
N ILE A 233 33.18 3.54 -13.70
CA ILE A 233 31.98 4.08 -14.31
C ILE A 233 31.28 3.03 -15.16
N ALA A 234 32.03 2.29 -15.98
CA ALA A 234 31.47 1.26 -16.86
C ALA A 234 30.84 0.08 -16.09
N SER A 235 31.43 -0.28 -14.95
CA SER A 235 30.92 -1.38 -14.12
C SER A 235 29.51 -1.11 -13.59
N PHE A 236 29.17 0.13 -13.32
CA PHE A 236 27.81 0.54 -12.94
C PHE A 236 26.82 0.36 -14.09
N ALA A 237 27.18 0.74 -15.30
CA ALA A 237 26.32 0.62 -16.49
C ALA A 237 26.32 -0.78 -17.11
N SER A 238 27.12 -1.73 -16.58
CA SER A 238 27.17 -3.10 -17.09
C SER A 238 25.79 -3.77 -17.04
N PRO A 239 25.24 -4.22 -18.18
CA PRO A 239 23.93 -4.86 -18.23
C PRO A 239 23.88 -6.19 -17.49
N ILE A 240 25.02 -6.90 -17.38
CA ILE A 240 25.14 -8.14 -16.60
C ILE A 240 25.05 -7.81 -15.12
N ASN A 241 25.85 -6.85 -14.61
CA ASN A 241 25.83 -6.46 -13.21
C ASN A 241 24.45 -5.93 -12.80
N PHE A 242 23.84 -5.08 -13.62
CA PHE A 242 22.49 -4.58 -13.39
C PHE A 242 21.47 -5.71 -13.28
N SER A 243 21.45 -6.62 -14.26
CA SER A 243 20.50 -7.74 -14.25
C SER A 243 20.69 -8.67 -13.05
N LEU A 244 21.93 -8.82 -12.58
CA LEU A 244 22.26 -9.66 -11.46
C LEU A 244 21.97 -9.00 -10.11
N LEU A 245 22.22 -7.70 -9.93
CA LEU A 245 22.06 -6.98 -8.66
C LEU A 245 20.66 -6.37 -8.44
N VAL A 246 19.92 -6.14 -9.52
CA VAL A 246 18.59 -5.53 -9.46
C VAL A 246 17.46 -6.55 -9.60
N SER A 247 17.76 -7.84 -9.73
CA SER A 247 16.77 -8.92 -9.82
C SER A 247 15.92 -9.05 -8.55
N ASP A 248 14.64 -9.38 -8.71
CA ASP A 248 13.62 -9.47 -7.64
C ASP A 248 13.94 -10.48 -6.51
N ASN A 249 14.86 -11.41 -6.75
CA ASN A 249 15.13 -12.51 -5.82
C ASN A 249 16.36 -12.29 -4.94
N ILE A 250 16.96 -11.12 -4.95
CA ILE A 250 18.16 -10.82 -4.17
C ILE A 250 17.80 -10.12 -2.88
N SER A 251 18.19 -10.73 -1.76
CA SER A 251 18.05 -10.13 -0.45
C SER A 251 19.13 -9.04 -0.20
N GLU A 252 18.85 -8.09 0.69
CA GLU A 252 19.85 -7.08 1.11
C GLU A 252 21.11 -7.71 1.68
N ARG A 253 20.98 -8.81 2.38
CA ARG A 253 22.11 -9.59 2.89
C ARG A 253 23.02 -10.07 1.76
N GLN A 254 22.45 -10.53 0.64
CA GLN A 254 23.21 -10.98 -0.52
C GLN A 254 23.97 -9.82 -1.17
N THR A 255 23.35 -8.67 -1.28
CA THR A 255 24.02 -7.44 -1.77
C THR A 255 25.14 -7.01 -0.81
N GLY A 256 24.90 -7.05 0.50
CA GLY A 256 25.91 -6.79 1.53
C GLY A 256 27.07 -7.79 1.46
N MET A 257 26.79 -9.07 1.19
CA MET A 257 27.86 -10.06 1.02
C MET A 257 28.68 -9.81 -0.25
N THR A 258 28.06 -9.43 -1.38
CA THR A 258 28.81 -9.13 -2.61
C THR A 258 29.71 -7.90 -2.46
N SER A 259 29.38 -6.96 -1.59
CA SER A 259 30.18 -5.73 -1.39
C SER A 259 31.59 -6.00 -0.87
N TRP A 260 31.81 -7.10 -0.14
CA TRP A 260 33.13 -7.49 0.34
C TRP A 260 33.68 -8.74 -0.36
N ALA A 261 32.79 -9.70 -0.74
CA ALA A 261 33.24 -10.95 -1.36
C ALA A 261 33.78 -10.73 -2.78
N TYR A 262 33.17 -9.86 -3.56
CA TYR A 262 33.67 -9.55 -4.91
C TYR A 262 35.05 -8.90 -4.90
N PRO A 263 35.35 -7.83 -4.11
CA PRO A 263 36.70 -7.30 -3.97
C PRO A 263 37.74 -8.32 -3.54
N LEU A 264 37.38 -9.23 -2.64
CA LEU A 264 38.25 -10.30 -2.21
C LEU A 264 38.57 -11.26 -3.36
N LEU A 265 37.57 -11.68 -4.14
CA LEU A 265 37.77 -12.56 -5.32
C LEU A 265 38.64 -11.86 -6.39
N ALA A 266 38.43 -10.56 -6.62
CA ALA A 266 39.22 -9.77 -7.55
C ALA A 266 40.67 -9.61 -7.10
N LEU A 267 40.90 -9.41 -5.79
CA LEU A 267 42.24 -9.37 -5.21
C LEU A 267 42.96 -10.72 -5.36
N LEU A 268 42.26 -11.83 -5.03
CA LEU A 268 42.80 -13.17 -5.19
C LEU A 268 43.17 -13.49 -6.65
N ALA A 269 42.37 -13.02 -7.62
CA ALA A 269 42.64 -13.15 -9.04
C ALA A 269 43.83 -12.28 -9.51
N CYS A 270 44.08 -11.17 -8.86
CA CYS A 270 45.18 -10.24 -9.20
C CYS A 270 46.58 -10.83 -8.84
N ILE A 271 46.66 -11.61 -7.75
CA ILE A 271 47.92 -12.17 -7.25
C ILE A 271 48.69 -12.95 -8.33
N PRO A 272 48.07 -13.89 -9.07
CA PRO A 272 48.77 -14.68 -10.09
C PRO A 272 49.10 -13.92 -11.38
N VAL A 273 48.51 -12.73 -11.63
CA VAL A 273 48.66 -12.00 -12.90
C VAL A 273 50.12 -11.62 -13.16
N PHE A 274 50.84 -11.07 -12.19
CA PHE A 274 52.22 -10.66 -12.35
C PHE A 274 53.20 -11.83 -12.44
N PRO A 275 53.14 -12.86 -11.61
CA PRO A 275 53.93 -14.08 -11.81
C PRO A 275 53.75 -14.71 -13.21
N LEU A 276 52.51 -14.80 -13.71
CA LEU A 276 52.25 -15.30 -15.06
C LEU A 276 52.84 -14.37 -16.12
N LEU A 277 52.75 -13.06 -15.97
CA LEU A 277 53.36 -12.08 -16.87
C LEU A 277 54.90 -12.23 -16.90
N TRP A 278 55.54 -12.24 -15.73
CA TRP A 278 57.01 -12.32 -15.62
C TRP A 278 57.55 -13.63 -16.11
N SER A 279 56.88 -14.74 -15.85
CA SER A 279 57.21 -16.04 -16.37
C SER A 279 57.23 -16.03 -17.92
N GLY A 280 56.19 -15.42 -18.52
CA GLY A 280 56.20 -15.30 -19.95
C GLY A 280 57.25 -14.38 -20.54
N ILE A 281 57.55 -13.26 -19.88
CA ILE A 281 58.65 -12.36 -20.27
C ILE A 281 60.00 -13.09 -20.21
N SER A 282 60.28 -13.83 -19.16
CA SER A 282 61.51 -14.60 -18.98
C SER A 282 61.69 -15.71 -20.01
N ALA A 283 60.63 -16.38 -20.38
CA ALA A 283 60.67 -17.48 -21.36
C ALA A 283 60.94 -17.01 -22.80
N GLN A 284 61.13 -15.72 -23.04
CA GLN A 284 61.28 -15.12 -24.37
C GLN A 284 60.25 -15.55 -25.42
N SER A 285 59.13 -16.06 -24.99
CA SER A 285 57.99 -16.52 -25.81
C SER A 285 57.19 -15.36 -26.41
N PHE A 286 57.80 -14.19 -26.41
CA PHE A 286 57.14 -12.91 -26.69
C PHE A 286 57.57 -12.30 -28.00
N SER A 287 56.78 -12.57 -28.97
CA SER A 287 56.58 -11.59 -30.02
C SER A 287 55.38 -12.04 -30.83
N PRO A 288 54.22 -11.43 -30.66
CA PRO A 288 53.79 -10.41 -29.68
C PRO A 288 53.17 -11.00 -28.43
N LEU A 289 52.91 -10.18 -27.40
CA LEU A 289 52.28 -10.52 -26.10
C LEU A 289 50.99 -11.33 -26.20
N GLN A 290 50.33 -11.28 -27.35
CA GLN A 290 49.14 -12.06 -27.70
C GLN A 290 49.43 -13.55 -27.83
N GLU A 291 50.59 -13.96 -28.31
CA GLU A 291 50.96 -15.39 -28.47
C GLU A 291 51.22 -16.07 -27.13
N TYR A 292 51.68 -15.33 -26.11
CA TYR A 292 51.89 -15.90 -24.78
C TYR A 292 50.59 -16.39 -24.13
N LEU A 293 49.51 -15.59 -24.24
CA LEU A 293 48.22 -15.98 -23.72
C LEU A 293 47.67 -17.22 -24.41
N TYR A 294 48.00 -17.42 -25.66
CA TYR A 294 47.67 -18.65 -26.42
C TYR A 294 48.53 -19.82 -26.00
N ASN A 295 49.76 -19.56 -25.64
CA ASN A 295 50.78 -20.57 -25.31
C ASN A 295 50.89 -20.84 -23.80
N LEU A 296 50.13 -20.17 -22.91
CA LEU A 296 50.06 -20.42 -21.49
C LEU A 296 49.86 -21.90 -21.15
N PRO A 297 48.95 -22.63 -21.82
CA PRO A 297 48.84 -24.09 -21.70
C PRO A 297 50.05 -24.86 -22.19
N THR A 298 50.84 -24.35 -23.12
CA THR A 298 52.07 -25.04 -23.63
C THR A 298 53.27 -24.86 -22.71
N LEU A 299 53.31 -23.80 -21.92
CA LEU A 299 54.37 -23.52 -20.95
C LEU A 299 54.32 -24.46 -19.71
N THR A 300 53.14 -24.96 -19.44
CA THR A 300 52.90 -25.94 -18.36
C THR A 300 52.88 -27.32 -19.00
N SER A 301 53.92 -28.12 -18.77
CA SER A 301 53.98 -29.52 -19.23
C SER A 301 52.94 -30.41 -18.57
N ASP A 302 52.14 -29.85 -17.62
CA ASP A 302 51.13 -30.58 -16.86
C ASP A 302 49.75 -30.48 -17.57
N PRO A 303 49.21 -31.60 -18.06
CA PRO A 303 47.91 -31.64 -18.76
C PRO A 303 46.75 -31.19 -17.87
N LEU A 304 46.83 -31.32 -16.56
CA LEU A 304 45.81 -30.92 -15.63
C LEU A 304 45.68 -29.38 -15.58
N VAL A 305 46.81 -28.69 -15.42
CA VAL A 305 46.86 -27.23 -15.37
C VAL A 305 46.42 -26.62 -16.69
N ALA A 306 46.92 -27.16 -17.82
CA ALA A 306 46.48 -26.72 -19.18
C ALA A 306 44.97 -26.98 -19.39
N GLY A 307 44.47 -28.12 -18.95
CA GLY A 307 43.06 -28.47 -19.02
C GLY A 307 42.18 -27.56 -18.17
N LEU A 308 42.62 -27.22 -16.95
CA LEU A 308 41.90 -26.29 -16.06
C LEU A 308 41.88 -24.86 -16.61
N GLY A 309 43.02 -24.40 -17.15
CA GLY A 309 43.11 -23.07 -17.79
C GLY A 309 42.20 -22.93 -19.02
N THR A 310 42.26 -23.92 -19.91
CA THR A 310 41.42 -23.93 -21.13
C THR A 310 39.93 -24.02 -20.77
N ALA A 311 39.55 -24.88 -19.81
CA ALA A 311 38.18 -25.02 -19.33
C ALA A 311 37.64 -23.69 -18.71
N SER A 312 38.46 -23.01 -17.92
CA SER A 312 38.06 -21.73 -17.30
C SER A 312 37.81 -20.64 -18.35
N ILE A 313 38.68 -20.51 -19.35
CA ILE A 313 38.54 -19.52 -20.45
C ILE A 313 37.31 -19.82 -21.29
N VAL A 314 37.06 -21.08 -21.65
CA VAL A 314 35.87 -21.49 -22.39
C VAL A 314 34.60 -21.16 -21.62
N LEU A 315 34.52 -21.51 -20.33
CA LEU A 315 33.35 -21.21 -19.51
C LEU A 315 33.12 -19.71 -19.33
N LEU A 316 34.19 -18.92 -19.12
CA LEU A 316 34.08 -17.47 -18.97
C LEU A 316 33.56 -16.82 -20.26
N GLY A 317 34.17 -17.18 -21.40
CA GLY A 317 33.78 -16.65 -22.69
C GLY A 317 32.37 -16.99 -23.08
N LEU A 318 31.95 -18.24 -22.88
CA LEU A 318 30.58 -18.69 -23.14
C LEU A 318 29.57 -18.07 -22.17
N SER A 319 29.85 -18.08 -20.86
CA SER A 319 28.93 -17.54 -19.85
C SER A 319 28.65 -16.06 -20.07
N PHE A 320 29.71 -15.27 -20.33
CA PHE A 320 29.60 -13.86 -20.61
C PHE A 320 28.82 -13.59 -21.92
N SER A 321 29.22 -14.24 -23.02
CA SER A 321 28.57 -14.06 -24.32
C SER A 321 27.12 -14.44 -24.31
N CYS A 322 26.79 -15.60 -23.74
CA CYS A 322 25.38 -16.04 -23.65
C CYS A 322 24.54 -15.12 -22.75
N SER A 323 25.08 -14.67 -21.62
CA SER A 323 24.37 -13.73 -20.73
C SER A 323 24.08 -12.42 -21.46
N LEU A 324 25.08 -11.86 -22.14
CA LEU A 324 24.94 -10.58 -22.85
C LEU A 324 23.98 -10.68 -24.04
N ILE A 325 24.05 -11.76 -24.82
CA ILE A 325 23.17 -12.00 -25.96
C ILE A 325 21.73 -12.20 -25.51
N LEU A 326 21.49 -12.89 -24.41
CA LEU A 326 20.15 -13.02 -23.83
C LEU A 326 19.59 -11.68 -23.37
N ILE A 327 20.42 -10.85 -22.73
CA ILE A 327 20.02 -9.49 -22.34
C ILE A 327 19.72 -8.64 -23.57
N TRP A 328 20.56 -8.67 -24.59
CA TRP A 328 20.32 -7.98 -25.86
C TRP A 328 19.03 -8.44 -26.55
N SER A 329 18.79 -9.75 -26.59
CA SER A 329 17.56 -10.28 -27.18
C SER A 329 16.31 -9.79 -26.44
N LYS A 330 16.39 -9.69 -25.12
CA LYS A 330 15.30 -9.16 -24.28
C LYS A 330 15.09 -7.66 -24.49
N ILE A 331 16.17 -6.88 -24.52
CA ILE A 331 16.11 -5.44 -24.76
C ILE A 331 15.56 -5.14 -26.18
N LEU A 332 16.03 -5.83 -27.21
CA LEU A 332 15.51 -5.68 -28.57
C LEU A 332 14.03 -6.05 -28.66
N MET A 333 13.64 -7.14 -27.99
CA MET A 333 12.23 -7.53 -27.92
C MET A 333 11.39 -6.42 -27.29
N ASN A 334 11.79 -5.90 -26.13
CA ASN A 334 11.05 -4.91 -25.36
C ASN A 334 11.02 -3.53 -26.05
N SER A 335 12.12 -3.11 -26.69
CA SER A 335 12.24 -1.76 -27.25
C SER A 335 11.75 -1.63 -28.69
N PHE A 336 11.87 -2.69 -29.52
CA PHE A 336 11.52 -2.65 -30.94
C PHE A 336 10.36 -3.57 -31.34
N VAL A 337 10.39 -4.84 -30.94
CA VAL A 337 9.44 -5.83 -31.46
C VAL A 337 8.06 -5.67 -30.82
N LEU A 338 8.00 -5.63 -29.49
CA LEU A 338 6.73 -5.56 -28.77
C LEU A 338 5.98 -4.23 -28.97
N PRO A 339 6.63 -3.04 -28.93
CA PRO A 339 5.92 -1.79 -29.15
C PRO A 339 5.34 -1.63 -30.57
N SER A 340 5.83 -2.38 -31.55
CA SER A 340 5.37 -2.27 -32.95
C SER A 340 4.22 -3.20 -33.30
N LYS A 341 3.90 -4.20 -32.49
CA LYS A 341 2.89 -5.23 -32.81
C LYS A 341 1.59 -5.11 -31.99
N LYS A 342 0.48 -5.58 -32.60
CA LYS A 342 -0.80 -5.77 -31.92
C LYS A 342 -0.77 -7.14 -31.22
N LEU A 343 -0.59 -7.15 -29.87
CA LEU A 343 -0.41 -8.36 -29.07
C LEU A 343 -1.64 -9.30 -29.03
N HIS A 344 -2.82 -8.77 -29.21
CA HIS A 344 -4.11 -9.49 -29.03
C HIS A 344 -4.43 -10.57 -30.08
N LEU A 345 -3.54 -10.77 -31.05
CA LEU A 345 -3.73 -11.75 -32.12
C LEU A 345 -3.01 -13.10 -31.90
N GLN A 346 -2.36 -13.30 -30.72
CA GLN A 346 -1.56 -14.50 -30.47
C GLN A 346 -2.21 -15.39 -29.40
N PRO A 347 -2.69 -16.60 -29.75
CA PRO A 347 -3.36 -17.49 -28.79
C PRO A 347 -2.42 -18.03 -27.70
N GLU A 348 -1.11 -18.19 -27.98
CA GLU A 348 -0.10 -18.62 -27.00
C GLU A 348 1.01 -17.60 -26.84
N LEU A 349 0.71 -16.48 -26.19
CA LEU A 349 1.63 -15.35 -26.06
C LEU A 349 2.97 -15.74 -25.42
N SER A 350 2.96 -16.59 -24.39
CA SER A 350 4.20 -17.01 -23.71
C SER A 350 5.11 -17.88 -24.59
N GLY A 351 4.55 -18.78 -25.36
CA GLY A 351 5.28 -19.62 -26.34
C GLY A 351 5.86 -18.77 -27.47
N TRP A 352 5.05 -17.88 -28.02
CA TRP A 352 5.47 -16.97 -29.07
C TRP A 352 6.62 -16.06 -28.63
N LEU A 353 6.56 -15.49 -27.42
CA LEU A 353 7.64 -14.65 -26.86
C LEU A 353 8.95 -15.41 -26.75
N LYS A 354 8.93 -16.63 -26.18
CA LYS A 354 10.11 -17.47 -26.04
C LYS A 354 10.71 -17.81 -27.41
N GLN A 355 9.88 -18.18 -28.39
CA GLN A 355 10.32 -18.50 -29.73
C GLN A 355 10.96 -17.30 -30.42
N ARG A 356 10.34 -16.12 -30.34
CA ARG A 356 10.87 -14.88 -30.96
C ARG A 356 12.15 -14.41 -30.31
N GLN A 357 12.21 -14.44 -28.97
CA GLN A 357 13.41 -14.12 -28.23
C GLN A 357 14.57 -15.08 -28.60
N GLY A 358 14.28 -16.37 -28.72
CA GLY A 358 15.24 -17.37 -29.17
C GLY A 358 15.76 -17.09 -30.58
N LEU A 359 14.87 -16.76 -31.54
CA LEU A 359 15.27 -16.38 -32.89
C LEU A 359 16.17 -15.14 -32.91
N ILE A 360 15.84 -14.10 -32.13
CA ILE A 360 16.69 -12.91 -32.03
C ILE A 360 18.05 -13.28 -31.46
N ALA A 361 18.10 -14.11 -30.40
CA ALA A 361 19.36 -14.53 -29.80
C ALA A 361 20.25 -15.30 -30.82
N VAL A 362 19.66 -16.24 -31.55
CA VAL A 362 20.36 -16.96 -32.63
C VAL A 362 20.89 -16.01 -33.70
N SER A 363 20.06 -15.08 -34.18
CA SER A 363 20.47 -14.07 -35.17
C SER A 363 21.63 -13.22 -34.67
N LEU A 364 21.63 -12.85 -33.36
CA LEU A 364 22.71 -12.09 -32.74
C LEU A 364 24.00 -12.90 -32.64
N ILE A 365 23.94 -14.19 -32.32
CA ILE A 365 25.12 -15.08 -32.30
C ILE A 365 25.74 -15.14 -33.70
N VAL A 366 24.93 -15.38 -34.73
CA VAL A 366 25.40 -15.44 -36.12
C VAL A 366 25.99 -14.09 -36.56
N PHE A 367 25.35 -12.99 -36.19
CA PHE A 367 25.85 -11.64 -36.46
C PHE A 367 27.22 -11.39 -35.83
N CYS A 368 27.39 -11.70 -34.52
CA CYS A 368 28.66 -11.52 -33.81
C CYS A 368 29.76 -12.42 -34.42
N ALA A 369 29.43 -13.65 -34.75
CA ALA A 369 30.35 -14.56 -35.40
C ALA A 369 30.77 -14.05 -36.77
N ALA A 370 29.85 -13.60 -37.62
CA ALA A 370 30.15 -13.01 -38.92
C ALA A 370 31.00 -11.74 -38.79
N LEU A 371 30.69 -10.89 -37.82
CA LEU A 371 31.44 -9.66 -37.56
C LEU A 371 32.89 -9.97 -37.18
N SER A 372 33.12 -10.98 -36.36
CA SER A 372 34.48 -11.37 -35.96
C SER A 372 35.36 -11.86 -37.10
N LEU A 373 34.73 -12.35 -38.21
CA LEU A 373 35.46 -12.71 -39.44
C LEU A 373 35.89 -11.48 -40.27
N LEU A 374 35.11 -10.38 -40.17
CA LEU A 374 35.34 -9.15 -40.90
C LEU A 374 36.34 -8.21 -40.26
N VAL A 375 36.44 -8.30 -38.93
CA VAL A 375 37.27 -7.40 -38.11
C VAL A 375 38.67 -7.96 -37.98
N LYS A 376 39.71 -7.09 -38.18
CA LYS A 376 41.08 -7.49 -37.89
C LYS A 376 41.23 -7.89 -36.44
N SER A 377 41.89 -8.99 -36.16
CA SER A 377 42.21 -9.42 -34.80
C SER A 377 42.94 -8.30 -34.07
N ARG A 378 42.36 -7.86 -32.99
CA ARG A 378 42.90 -6.89 -32.04
C ARG A 378 43.14 -7.59 -30.70
N SER A 379 43.85 -6.90 -29.80
CA SER A 379 44.06 -7.44 -28.47
C SER A 379 42.78 -7.49 -27.62
N ILE A 380 42.73 -8.44 -26.69
CA ILE A 380 41.62 -8.58 -25.74
C ILE A 380 41.48 -7.28 -24.94
N THR A 381 42.60 -6.70 -24.49
CA THR A 381 42.63 -5.44 -23.74
C THR A 381 42.02 -4.28 -24.53
N ASP A 382 42.32 -4.16 -25.85
CA ASP A 382 41.74 -3.10 -26.68
C ASP A 382 40.22 -3.21 -26.78
N TYR A 383 39.70 -4.42 -26.93
CA TYR A 383 38.25 -4.66 -26.94
C TYR A 383 37.61 -4.28 -25.62
N TYR A 384 38.24 -4.61 -24.48
CA TYR A 384 37.71 -4.25 -23.18
C TYR A 384 37.74 -2.75 -22.90
N LEU A 385 38.84 -2.07 -23.22
CA LEU A 385 38.97 -0.62 -23.08
C LEU A 385 37.94 0.11 -23.94
N ALA A 386 37.74 -0.32 -25.18
CA ALA A 386 36.72 0.25 -26.05
C ALA A 386 35.30 -0.04 -25.51
N GLY A 387 34.99 -1.26 -25.10
CA GLY A 387 33.67 -1.61 -24.59
C GLY A 387 33.33 -0.87 -23.31
N PHE A 388 34.27 -0.77 -22.37
CA PHE A 388 34.04 -0.05 -21.12
C PHE A 388 33.95 1.47 -21.32
N SER A 389 34.71 2.06 -22.18
CA SER A 389 34.58 3.49 -22.54
C SER A 389 33.23 3.80 -23.19
N GLY A 390 32.68 2.85 -23.97
CA GLY A 390 31.33 2.96 -24.52
C GLY A 390 30.24 2.80 -23.47
N LEU A 391 30.38 1.81 -22.59
CA LEU A 391 29.44 1.64 -21.44
C LEU A 391 29.45 2.84 -20.50
N ALA A 392 30.60 3.48 -20.30
CA ALA A 392 30.72 4.66 -19.47
C ALA A 392 29.80 5.79 -19.94
N GLN A 393 29.42 5.84 -21.23
CA GLN A 393 28.52 6.86 -21.77
C GLN A 393 27.08 6.74 -21.24
N LEU A 394 26.65 5.55 -20.77
CA LEU A 394 25.33 5.36 -20.19
C LEU A 394 25.23 5.81 -18.73
N THR A 395 26.34 5.79 -18.03
CA THR A 395 26.40 6.03 -16.58
C THR A 395 25.93 7.41 -16.16
N PRO A 396 26.28 8.54 -16.82
CA PRO A 396 25.78 9.85 -16.44
C PRO A 396 24.25 9.91 -16.39
N GLY A 397 23.60 9.32 -17.39
CA GLY A 397 22.15 9.23 -17.45
C GLY A 397 21.54 8.34 -16.37
N MET A 398 22.18 7.23 -16.03
CA MET A 398 21.73 6.33 -14.97
C MET A 398 21.86 6.98 -13.58
N LEU A 399 22.98 7.65 -13.30
CA LEU A 399 23.19 8.39 -12.04
C LEU A 399 22.23 9.59 -11.95
N ALA A 400 22.07 10.33 -13.04
CA ALA A 400 21.12 11.43 -13.10
C ALA A 400 19.69 10.99 -12.85
N ALA A 401 19.30 9.80 -13.28
CA ALA A 401 17.98 9.24 -13.06
C ALA A 401 17.66 9.03 -11.57
N ILE A 402 18.67 8.81 -10.73
CA ILE A 402 18.53 8.51 -9.30
C ILE A 402 18.74 9.74 -8.43
N TYR A 403 19.69 10.63 -8.83
CA TYR A 403 20.17 11.73 -7.97
C TYR A 403 19.77 13.11 -8.46
N LEU A 404 19.38 13.28 -9.73
CA LEU A 404 19.13 14.59 -10.34
C LEU A 404 17.70 14.67 -10.93
N PRO A 405 16.74 15.24 -10.17
CA PRO A 405 15.35 15.33 -10.63
C PRO A 405 15.17 16.21 -11.86
N ASN A 406 16.04 17.21 -12.04
CA ASN A 406 15.93 18.24 -13.07
C ASN A 406 16.44 17.81 -14.46
N VAL A 407 17.02 16.59 -14.59
CA VAL A 407 17.46 16.09 -15.90
C VAL A 407 16.25 15.64 -16.72
N ASN A 408 16.06 16.29 -17.86
CA ASN A 408 14.96 16.01 -18.77
C ASN A 408 15.34 15.00 -19.87
N ARG A 409 14.32 14.47 -20.60
CA ARG A 409 14.51 13.48 -21.68
C ARG A 409 15.35 14.00 -22.83
N ARG A 410 15.29 15.32 -23.15
CA ARG A 410 16.06 15.92 -24.24
C ARG A 410 17.54 16.00 -23.88
N GLY A 411 17.84 16.36 -22.64
CA GLY A 411 19.19 16.37 -22.09
C GLY A 411 19.82 15.00 -22.10
N PHE A 412 19.11 13.99 -21.59
CA PHE A 412 19.56 12.61 -21.59
C PHE A 412 19.86 12.10 -23.01
N ILE A 413 18.91 12.24 -23.95
CA ILE A 413 19.09 11.79 -25.35
C ILE A 413 20.22 12.55 -26.02
N GLY A 414 20.24 13.86 -25.91
CA GLY A 414 21.26 14.72 -26.52
C GLY A 414 22.65 14.38 -26.03
N GLY A 415 22.85 14.27 -24.71
CA GLY A 415 24.10 13.87 -24.09
C GLY A 415 24.57 12.49 -24.54
N LEU A 416 23.71 11.49 -24.45
CA LEU A 416 24.02 10.11 -24.84
C LEU A 416 24.40 10.02 -26.34
N VAL A 417 23.63 10.67 -27.23
CA VAL A 417 23.92 10.64 -28.69
C VAL A 417 25.22 11.34 -28.98
N ALA A 418 25.49 12.51 -28.40
CA ALA A 418 26.74 13.26 -28.63
C ALA A 418 27.96 12.48 -28.13
N GLY A 419 27.93 11.96 -26.89
CA GLY A 419 29.01 11.18 -26.32
C GLY A 419 29.26 9.87 -27.09
N MET A 420 28.17 9.14 -27.40
CA MET A 420 28.26 7.89 -28.19
C MET A 420 28.77 8.13 -29.60
N SER A 421 28.39 9.22 -30.27
CA SER A 421 28.89 9.55 -31.60
C SER A 421 30.38 9.86 -31.59
N LEU A 422 30.84 10.65 -30.62
CA LEU A 422 32.27 10.95 -30.46
C LEU A 422 33.06 9.67 -30.15
N TRP A 423 32.61 8.85 -29.20
CA TRP A 423 33.23 7.57 -28.88
C TRP A 423 33.23 6.61 -30.09
N LEU A 424 32.15 6.56 -30.87
CA LEU A 424 32.07 5.72 -32.06
C LEU A 424 33.15 6.12 -33.12
N ILE A 425 33.29 7.42 -33.38
CA ILE A 425 34.23 7.95 -34.36
C ILE A 425 35.69 7.80 -33.92
N THR A 426 35.97 8.04 -32.63
CA THR A 426 37.34 8.14 -32.13
C THR A 426 37.91 6.83 -31.62
N ILE A 427 37.07 5.88 -31.16
CA ILE A 427 37.51 4.61 -30.57
C ILE A 427 36.94 3.39 -31.32
N ALA A 428 35.62 3.30 -31.50
CA ALA A 428 35.00 2.06 -31.97
C ALA A 428 35.27 1.81 -33.45
N LEU A 429 35.13 2.81 -34.30
CA LEU A 429 35.45 2.66 -35.74
C LEU A 429 36.94 2.39 -35.98
N PRO A 430 37.90 3.10 -35.35
CA PRO A 430 39.33 2.75 -35.45
C PRO A 430 39.63 1.34 -34.94
N LEU A 431 38.97 0.87 -33.89
CA LEU A 431 39.12 -0.51 -33.42
C LEU A 431 38.78 -1.53 -34.51
N LEU A 432 37.66 -1.31 -35.22
CA LEU A 432 37.14 -2.26 -36.22
C LEU A 432 37.84 -2.17 -37.55
N PHE A 433 38.14 -0.96 -38.04
CA PHE A 433 38.62 -0.73 -39.43
C PHE A 433 40.08 -0.31 -39.52
N GLY A 434 40.74 0.01 -38.40
CA GLY A 434 42.12 0.50 -38.33
C GLY A 434 42.19 1.97 -37.92
N ASP A 435 43.32 2.32 -37.27
CA ASP A 435 43.54 3.65 -36.77
C ASP A 435 43.67 4.65 -37.91
N TRP A 436 43.12 5.83 -37.76
CA TRP A 436 43.19 6.92 -38.72
C TRP A 436 43.68 8.21 -38.07
N SER A 437 44.10 9.17 -38.91
CA SER A 437 44.49 10.48 -38.47
C SER A 437 43.84 11.56 -39.33
N TRP A 438 43.54 12.69 -38.68
CA TRP A 438 43.02 13.86 -39.36
C TRP A 438 43.96 15.03 -39.14
N GLN A 439 44.48 15.62 -40.26
CA GLN A 439 45.32 16.81 -40.19
C GLN A 439 44.40 18.04 -40.17
N LEU A 440 44.55 18.88 -39.14
CA LEU A 440 43.78 20.12 -39.04
C LEU A 440 44.19 21.09 -40.17
N PRO A 441 43.23 21.66 -40.93
CA PRO A 441 43.54 22.51 -42.09
C PRO A 441 44.23 23.80 -41.72
N ILE A 442 44.24 24.20 -40.46
CA ILE A 442 44.71 25.50 -39.96
C ILE A 442 46.00 25.36 -39.14
N SER A 443 46.39 24.16 -38.73
CA SER A 443 47.60 23.89 -37.95
C SER A 443 48.25 22.58 -38.41
N ASP A 444 49.60 22.49 -38.29
CA ASP A 444 50.32 21.24 -38.57
C ASP A 444 50.04 20.10 -37.55
N THR A 445 49.06 20.27 -36.72
CA THR A 445 48.73 19.26 -35.72
C THR A 445 47.88 18.16 -36.33
N THR A 446 48.36 16.93 -36.23
CA THR A 446 47.62 15.73 -36.60
C THR A 446 46.89 15.13 -35.40
N ILE A 447 45.60 15.04 -35.47
CA ILE A 447 44.79 14.37 -34.49
C ILE A 447 44.75 12.89 -34.84
N GLN A 448 45.23 12.04 -33.92
CA GLN A 448 45.21 10.58 -34.09
C GLN A 448 43.98 9.97 -33.39
N PHE A 449 43.19 9.22 -34.15
CA PHE A 449 42.07 8.45 -33.69
C PHE A 449 42.45 6.97 -33.59
N GLY A 450 42.11 6.34 -32.48
CA GLY A 450 42.41 4.93 -32.30
C GLY A 450 42.81 4.57 -30.87
N MET A 451 43.28 3.34 -30.69
CA MET A 451 43.57 2.77 -29.39
C MET A 451 44.81 3.36 -28.70
N GLN A 452 45.66 4.08 -29.43
CA GLN A 452 46.86 4.75 -28.85
C GLN A 452 46.49 5.89 -27.90
N ASN A 453 45.41 6.64 -28.20
CA ASN A 453 44.92 7.77 -27.41
C ASN A 453 43.55 7.53 -26.82
N TRP A 454 43.17 6.25 -26.60
CA TRP A 454 41.84 5.86 -26.13
C TRP A 454 41.43 6.57 -24.83
N ASN A 455 42.38 6.79 -23.91
CA ASN A 455 42.13 7.43 -22.62
C ASN A 455 41.65 8.86 -22.77
N ILE A 456 42.23 9.64 -23.68
CA ILE A 456 41.82 11.01 -23.95
C ILE A 456 40.43 11.02 -24.57
N TRP A 457 40.21 10.22 -25.60
CA TRP A 457 38.95 10.18 -26.32
C TRP A 457 37.79 9.64 -25.46
N ALA A 458 38.09 8.70 -24.58
CA ALA A 458 37.08 8.15 -23.68
C ALA A 458 36.60 9.23 -22.66
N ILE A 459 37.50 10.00 -22.10
CA ILE A 459 37.19 11.09 -21.16
C ILE A 459 36.50 12.25 -21.90
N GLU A 460 37.00 12.65 -23.07
CA GLU A 460 36.38 13.71 -23.88
C GLU A 460 34.95 13.36 -24.25
N ALA A 461 34.70 12.13 -24.72
CA ALA A 461 33.37 11.66 -25.05
C ALA A 461 32.42 11.71 -23.81
N LEU A 462 32.94 11.36 -22.63
CA LEU A 462 32.18 11.42 -21.39
C LEU A 462 31.87 12.87 -20.99
N LEU A 463 32.85 13.79 -21.11
CA LEU A 463 32.66 15.21 -20.80
C LEU A 463 31.66 15.86 -21.77
N VAL A 464 31.74 15.55 -23.07
CA VAL A 464 30.77 16.02 -24.06
C VAL A 464 29.36 15.51 -23.73
N ASN A 465 29.24 14.25 -23.38
CA ASN A 465 27.96 13.67 -22.95
C ASN A 465 27.36 14.45 -21.76
N ILE A 466 28.13 14.64 -20.68
CA ILE A 466 27.69 15.33 -19.48
C ILE A 466 27.35 16.80 -19.81
N THR A 467 28.20 17.49 -20.55
CA THR A 467 28.00 18.90 -20.89
C THR A 467 26.73 19.11 -21.72
N VAL A 468 26.53 18.31 -22.75
CA VAL A 468 25.35 18.38 -23.61
C VAL A 468 24.10 18.02 -22.81
N CYS A 469 24.18 17.00 -21.96
CA CYS A 469 23.07 16.62 -21.06
C CYS A 469 22.66 17.78 -20.15
N ILE A 470 23.60 18.47 -19.54
CA ILE A 470 23.35 19.64 -18.67
C ILE A 470 22.73 20.78 -19.48
N ILE A 471 23.36 21.16 -20.62
CA ILE A 471 22.86 22.26 -21.45
C ILE A 471 21.40 22.03 -21.85
N PHE A 472 21.08 20.88 -22.44
CA PHE A 472 19.70 20.59 -22.86
C PHE A 472 18.73 20.38 -21.69
N SER A 473 19.22 20.03 -20.50
CA SER A 473 18.36 19.92 -19.31
C SER A 473 18.04 21.28 -18.70
N VAL A 474 19.00 22.21 -18.70
CA VAL A 474 18.79 23.57 -18.17
C VAL A 474 17.88 24.41 -19.06
N PHE A 475 18.09 24.33 -20.39
CA PHE A 475 17.31 25.13 -21.34
C PHE A 475 16.05 24.43 -21.85
N GLY A 476 15.82 23.16 -21.53
CA GLY A 476 14.66 22.41 -22.02
C GLY A 476 13.51 22.35 -20.99
N PRO A 477 12.25 22.55 -21.42
CA PRO A 477 11.10 22.40 -20.51
C PRO A 477 10.93 20.94 -20.10
N MET A 478 10.48 20.74 -18.87
CA MET A 478 10.14 19.45 -18.30
C MET A 478 8.63 19.35 -18.13
N ASP A 479 8.02 18.37 -18.76
CA ASP A 479 6.59 18.11 -18.66
C ASP A 479 6.21 17.68 -17.23
N ALA A 480 4.96 17.92 -16.80
CA ALA A 480 4.48 17.54 -15.46
C ALA A 480 4.63 16.03 -15.20
N GLU A 481 4.31 15.20 -16.20
CA GLU A 481 4.51 13.75 -16.13
C GLU A 481 5.98 13.36 -15.89
N GLN A 482 6.93 14.02 -16.57
CA GLN A 482 8.35 13.77 -16.32
C GLN A 482 8.80 14.17 -14.91
N LYS A 483 8.25 15.25 -14.36
CA LYS A 483 8.56 15.70 -13.00
C LYS A 483 8.08 14.67 -11.97
N SER A 484 6.86 14.13 -12.13
CA SER A 484 6.33 13.12 -11.21
C SER A 484 7.16 11.82 -11.23
N PHE A 485 7.48 11.30 -12.43
CA PHE A 485 8.34 10.11 -12.53
C PHE A 485 9.78 10.37 -12.09
N ALA A 486 10.28 11.59 -12.25
CA ALA A 486 11.57 11.98 -11.70
C ALA A 486 11.58 11.91 -10.18
N ALA A 487 10.57 12.46 -9.54
CA ALA A 487 10.42 12.41 -8.10
C ALA A 487 10.37 10.96 -7.57
N VAL A 488 9.62 10.09 -8.24
CA VAL A 488 9.53 8.65 -7.90
C VAL A 488 10.89 7.95 -7.94
N CYS A 489 11.76 8.29 -8.88
CA CYS A 489 13.08 7.66 -9.03
C CYS A 489 14.14 8.17 -8.05
N MET A 490 13.89 9.26 -7.31
CA MET A 490 14.85 9.85 -6.39
C MET A 490 15.11 8.97 -5.17
N ILE A 491 16.37 8.96 -4.71
CA ILE A 491 16.84 8.14 -3.58
C ILE A 491 16.11 8.44 -2.27
N ASP A 492 15.72 9.71 -2.07
CA ASP A 492 15.11 10.20 -0.83
C ASP A 492 13.59 10.06 -0.80
N ASN A 493 12.96 9.73 -1.91
CA ASN A 493 11.51 9.60 -1.98
C ASN A 493 11.07 8.16 -1.72
N VAL A 494 10.17 8.03 -0.76
CA VAL A 494 9.30 6.86 -0.66
C VAL A 494 8.29 6.96 -1.80
N TYR A 495 8.24 5.94 -2.66
CA TYR A 495 7.21 5.88 -3.71
C TYR A 495 5.84 5.91 -3.05
N ILE A 496 5.15 7.01 -3.23
CA ILE A 496 3.77 7.18 -2.81
C ILE A 496 2.95 7.03 -4.10
N PRO A 497 2.27 5.88 -4.30
CA PRO A 497 1.41 5.72 -5.45
C PRO A 497 0.22 6.66 -5.30
N ALA A 498 0.01 7.50 -6.32
CA ALA A 498 -1.19 8.33 -6.39
C ALA A 498 -2.42 7.44 -6.36
N ARG A 499 -3.43 7.87 -5.64
CA ARG A 499 -4.72 7.18 -5.63
C ARG A 499 -5.32 7.24 -7.03
N VAL A 500 -5.61 6.09 -7.59
CA VAL A 500 -6.10 5.96 -8.96
C VAL A 500 -7.47 5.29 -8.91
N GLU A 501 -8.47 5.89 -9.52
CA GLU A 501 -9.77 5.24 -9.67
C GLU A 501 -9.74 4.21 -10.81
N ILE A 502 -10.21 3.00 -10.50
CA ILE A 502 -10.33 1.90 -11.45
C ILE A 502 -11.81 1.73 -11.79
N ALA A 503 -12.11 1.68 -13.10
CA ALA A 503 -13.47 1.49 -13.58
C ALA A 503 -14.05 0.11 -13.25
N GLN A 504 -13.18 -0.90 -13.06
CA GLN A 504 -13.58 -2.28 -12.78
C GLN A 504 -13.86 -2.47 -11.29
N LYS A 505 -14.99 -3.10 -10.98
CA LYS A 505 -15.48 -3.33 -9.61
C LYS A 505 -15.25 -4.74 -9.09
N SER A 506 -14.67 -5.64 -9.90
CA SER A 506 -14.40 -7.02 -9.48
C SER A 506 -13.21 -7.63 -10.21
N VAL A 507 -12.62 -8.67 -9.63
CA VAL A 507 -11.55 -9.46 -10.25
C VAL A 507 -11.99 -10.07 -11.58
N ALA A 508 -13.26 -10.47 -11.70
CA ALA A 508 -13.83 -11.01 -12.93
C ALA A 508 -13.84 -9.98 -14.06
N GLU A 509 -14.17 -8.72 -13.77
CA GLU A 509 -14.14 -7.63 -14.73
C GLU A 509 -12.70 -7.28 -15.13
N ILE A 510 -11.75 -7.24 -14.20
CA ILE A 510 -10.32 -7.07 -14.48
C ILE A 510 -9.84 -8.17 -15.43
N THR A 511 -10.18 -9.43 -15.14
CA THR A 511 -9.78 -10.58 -15.96
C THR A 511 -10.37 -10.49 -17.36
N SER A 512 -11.64 -10.11 -17.49
CA SER A 512 -12.31 -9.96 -18.79
C SER A 512 -11.73 -8.81 -19.62
N SER A 513 -11.43 -7.68 -18.99
CA SER A 513 -10.79 -6.52 -19.63
C SER A 513 -9.37 -6.84 -20.12
N LEU A 514 -8.57 -7.54 -19.32
CA LEU A 514 -7.23 -7.99 -19.68
C LEU A 514 -7.26 -9.06 -20.78
N ARG A 515 -8.30 -9.89 -20.84
CA ARG A 515 -8.43 -10.92 -21.87
C ARG A 515 -8.49 -10.34 -23.28
N LEU A 516 -8.99 -9.11 -23.43
CA LEU A 516 -9.00 -8.40 -24.73
C LEU A 516 -7.59 -8.13 -25.26
N SER A 517 -6.60 -7.96 -24.38
CA SER A 517 -5.22 -7.62 -24.74
C SER A 517 -4.26 -8.81 -24.64
N LEU A 518 -4.48 -9.73 -23.69
CA LEU A 518 -3.57 -10.85 -23.38
C LEU A 518 -4.15 -12.23 -23.76
N GLY A 519 -5.41 -12.31 -24.20
CA GLY A 519 -6.07 -13.60 -24.48
C GLY A 519 -6.18 -14.46 -23.21
N ASP A 520 -6.00 -15.78 -23.34
CA ASP A 520 -6.12 -16.72 -22.23
C ASP A 520 -4.99 -16.60 -21.18
N ALA A 521 -3.88 -15.94 -21.52
CA ALA A 521 -2.81 -15.63 -20.57
C ALA A 521 -3.29 -14.69 -19.44
N ALA A 522 -4.35 -13.90 -19.65
CA ALA A 522 -4.91 -12.99 -18.64
C ALA A 522 -5.31 -13.73 -17.36
N LYS A 523 -5.97 -14.89 -17.47
CA LYS A 523 -6.36 -15.70 -16.30
C LYS A 523 -5.15 -16.13 -15.46
N SER A 524 -4.09 -16.58 -16.12
CA SER A 524 -2.87 -17.02 -15.47
C SER A 524 -2.13 -15.86 -14.78
N GLU A 525 -2.14 -14.66 -15.37
CA GLU A 525 -1.49 -13.50 -14.77
C GLU A 525 -2.27 -12.95 -13.59
N VAL A 526 -3.60 -12.86 -13.70
CA VAL A 526 -4.47 -12.45 -12.58
C VAL A 526 -4.40 -13.46 -11.43
N ALA A 527 -4.44 -14.77 -11.71
CA ALA A 527 -4.31 -15.79 -10.67
C ALA A 527 -2.97 -15.69 -9.91
N LYS A 528 -1.86 -15.47 -10.63
CA LYS A 528 -0.54 -15.27 -9.98
C LYS A 528 -0.49 -13.99 -9.15
N ALA A 529 -1.11 -12.92 -9.62
CA ALA A 529 -1.14 -11.67 -8.89
C ALA A 529 -1.98 -11.78 -7.61
N LEU A 530 -3.11 -12.50 -7.66
CA LEU A 530 -3.92 -12.82 -6.48
C LEU A 530 -3.15 -13.68 -5.47
N ASP A 531 -2.45 -14.71 -5.95
CA ASP A 531 -1.61 -15.60 -5.12
C ASP A 531 -0.49 -14.83 -4.41
N ASN A 532 0.16 -13.91 -5.13
CA ASN A 532 1.21 -13.06 -4.58
C ASN A 532 0.70 -12.10 -3.48
N LEU A 533 -0.55 -11.64 -3.60
CA LEU A 533 -1.16 -10.71 -2.66
C LEU A 533 -1.97 -11.41 -1.55
N GLY A 534 -2.23 -12.71 -1.69
CA GLY A 534 -3.07 -13.48 -0.78
C GLY A 534 -4.55 -13.08 -0.85
N PHE A 535 -5.03 -12.62 -2.01
CA PHE A 535 -6.42 -12.23 -2.24
C PHE A 535 -7.22 -13.36 -2.89
N ASP A 536 -8.53 -13.39 -2.60
CA ASP A 536 -9.46 -14.35 -3.19
C ASP A 536 -9.96 -13.88 -4.56
N GLN A 537 -10.49 -14.81 -5.36
CA GLN A 537 -11.14 -14.51 -6.65
C GLN A 537 -12.45 -13.71 -6.51
N ALA A 538 -13.08 -13.76 -5.33
CA ALA A 538 -14.28 -13.00 -4.98
C ALA A 538 -13.98 -11.56 -4.50
N GLU A 539 -12.73 -11.11 -4.55
CA GLU A 539 -12.33 -9.80 -4.04
C GLU A 539 -12.99 -8.65 -4.82
N VAL A 540 -13.59 -7.71 -4.10
CA VAL A 540 -14.31 -6.55 -4.65
C VAL A 540 -13.85 -5.21 -4.06
N ARG A 541 -13.00 -5.23 -3.01
CA ARG A 541 -12.56 -4.00 -2.34
C ARG A 541 -11.76 -3.10 -3.29
N PRO A 542 -12.09 -1.82 -3.42
CA PRO A 542 -11.39 -0.88 -4.33
C PRO A 542 -9.88 -0.85 -4.13
N PHE A 543 -9.43 -0.80 -2.87
CA PHE A 543 -8.03 -0.88 -2.51
C PHE A 543 -7.33 -2.16 -3.00
N ALA A 544 -7.95 -3.33 -2.77
CA ALA A 544 -7.40 -4.62 -3.20
C ALA A 544 -7.31 -4.72 -4.73
N LEU A 545 -8.30 -4.17 -5.43
CA LEU A 545 -8.29 -4.12 -6.88
C LEU A 545 -7.20 -3.19 -7.43
N ARG A 546 -6.91 -2.06 -6.75
CA ARG A 546 -5.77 -1.19 -7.09
C ARG A 546 -4.44 -1.92 -6.91
N GLN A 547 -4.23 -2.59 -5.78
CA GLN A 547 -3.03 -3.41 -5.55
C GLN A 547 -2.89 -4.53 -6.56
N LEU A 548 -3.99 -5.21 -6.89
CA LEU A 548 -4.02 -6.25 -7.91
C LEU A 548 -3.58 -5.69 -9.27
N ARG A 549 -4.11 -4.54 -9.67
CA ARG A 549 -3.71 -3.86 -10.90
C ARG A 549 -2.21 -3.53 -10.92
N ASP A 550 -1.68 -3.00 -9.83
CA ASP A 550 -0.26 -2.63 -9.75
C ASP A 550 0.65 -3.87 -9.77
N ASN A 551 0.26 -4.95 -9.11
CA ASN A 551 0.99 -6.23 -9.17
C ASN A 551 0.96 -6.83 -10.58
N ILE A 552 -0.18 -6.76 -11.26
CA ILE A 552 -0.31 -7.16 -12.66
C ILE A 552 0.60 -6.29 -13.54
N ASN A 553 0.59 -4.97 -13.38
CA ASN A 553 1.46 -4.06 -14.11
C ASN A 553 2.94 -4.38 -13.90
N ALA A 554 3.36 -4.63 -12.67
CA ALA A 554 4.72 -5.05 -12.35
C ALA A 554 5.09 -6.40 -13.01
N SER A 555 4.19 -7.38 -13.01
CA SER A 555 4.40 -8.65 -13.70
C SER A 555 4.55 -8.47 -15.22
N LEU A 556 3.72 -7.61 -15.81
CA LEU A 556 3.78 -7.28 -17.24
C LEU A 556 5.05 -6.50 -17.59
N ASN A 557 5.52 -5.57 -16.74
CA ASN A 557 6.79 -4.85 -16.94
C ASN A 557 7.97 -5.82 -17.06
N MET A 558 8.03 -6.82 -16.19
CA MET A 558 9.11 -7.82 -16.22
C MET A 558 9.11 -8.65 -17.52
N ARG A 559 7.93 -8.93 -18.10
CA ARG A 559 7.78 -9.78 -19.28
C ARG A 559 7.87 -9.03 -20.60
N PHE A 560 7.20 -7.88 -20.68
CA PHE A 560 7.00 -7.14 -21.93
C PHE A 560 7.79 -5.83 -21.98
N GLY A 561 8.45 -5.46 -20.89
CA GLY A 561 9.05 -4.13 -20.70
C GLY A 561 8.01 -3.05 -20.44
N VAL A 562 8.47 -1.95 -19.85
CA VAL A 562 7.63 -0.85 -19.34
C VAL A 562 6.73 -0.23 -20.41
N LEU A 563 7.21 -0.02 -21.63
CA LEU A 563 6.42 0.61 -22.70
C LEU A 563 5.21 -0.22 -23.12
N THR A 564 5.42 -1.53 -23.29
CA THR A 564 4.35 -2.42 -23.75
C THR A 564 3.36 -2.71 -22.62
N ALA A 565 3.85 -2.91 -21.40
CA ALA A 565 3.01 -3.12 -20.22
C ALA A 565 2.09 -1.91 -19.98
N ASN A 566 2.63 -0.69 -20.00
CA ASN A 566 1.81 0.51 -19.84
C ASN A 566 0.73 0.63 -20.92
N ARG A 567 1.07 0.34 -22.20
CA ARG A 567 0.07 0.35 -23.27
C ARG A 567 -1.04 -0.68 -23.06
N ILE A 568 -0.69 -1.87 -22.56
CA ILE A 568 -1.68 -2.91 -22.22
C ILE A 568 -2.57 -2.41 -21.09
N MET A 569 -1.99 -1.85 -20.05
CA MET A 569 -2.71 -1.34 -18.88
C MET A 569 -3.62 -0.17 -19.23
N GLU A 570 -3.12 0.83 -19.96
CA GLU A 570 -3.91 1.98 -20.41
C GLU A 570 -5.11 1.56 -21.28
N LYS A 571 -4.95 0.52 -22.09
CA LYS A 571 -6.03 0.02 -22.96
C LYS A 571 -7.03 -0.85 -22.21
N SER A 572 -6.56 -1.71 -21.31
CA SER A 572 -7.40 -2.74 -20.67
C SER A 572 -7.94 -2.31 -19.32
N LEU A 573 -7.15 -1.56 -18.55
CA LEU A 573 -7.46 -1.06 -17.22
C LEU A 573 -7.14 0.43 -17.15
N PRO A 574 -7.85 1.27 -17.93
CA PRO A 574 -7.66 2.70 -17.91
C PRO A 574 -7.92 3.23 -16.50
N VAL A 575 -7.14 4.22 -16.11
CA VAL A 575 -7.25 4.90 -14.83
C VAL A 575 -7.65 6.34 -15.08
N THR A 576 -8.55 6.83 -14.28
CA THR A 576 -8.80 8.25 -14.18
C THR A 576 -7.79 8.80 -13.20
N ILE A 577 -6.87 9.63 -13.67
CA ILE A 577 -5.97 10.36 -12.77
C ILE A 577 -6.79 11.49 -12.21
N PRO A 578 -6.98 11.54 -10.88
CA PRO A 578 -7.69 12.64 -10.25
C PRO A 578 -7.00 13.99 -10.51
N ALA A 579 -7.75 15.07 -10.39
CA ALA A 579 -7.19 16.42 -10.48
C ALA A 579 -6.08 16.61 -9.45
N ALA A 580 -5.09 17.47 -9.71
CA ALA A 580 -3.82 17.62 -9.01
C ALA A 580 -3.84 17.82 -7.47
N ASN A 581 -4.98 17.70 -6.81
CA ASN A 581 -5.20 17.97 -5.38
C ASN A 581 -5.79 16.79 -4.60
N GLU A 582 -5.85 15.56 -5.14
CA GLU A 582 -6.36 14.44 -4.35
C GLU A 582 -5.31 13.81 -3.43
N PRO A 583 -5.71 13.30 -2.24
CA PRO A 583 -4.80 12.77 -1.24
C PRO A 583 -4.08 11.51 -1.75
N ASP A 584 -2.86 11.35 -1.29
CA ASP A 584 -2.04 10.16 -1.52
C ASP A 584 -2.73 8.90 -1.00
N ASP A 585 -2.53 7.76 -1.65
CA ASP A 585 -3.11 6.50 -1.18
C ASP A 585 -2.41 6.04 0.11
N ILE A 586 -2.97 6.47 1.25
CA ILE A 586 -2.44 6.22 2.60
C ILE A 586 -2.23 4.72 2.85
N TYR A 587 -3.04 3.85 2.27
CA TYR A 587 -2.90 2.40 2.43
C TYR A 587 -1.69 1.82 1.73
N LEU A 588 -1.40 2.31 0.53
CA LEU A 588 -0.20 1.89 -0.19
C LEU A 588 1.05 2.39 0.53
N ILE A 589 0.97 3.59 1.12
CA ILE A 589 2.03 4.12 1.99
C ILE A 589 2.18 3.24 3.24
N GLU A 590 1.08 2.91 3.91
CA GLU A 590 1.12 2.05 5.10
C GLU A 590 1.65 0.65 4.80
N SER A 591 1.22 0.03 3.70
CA SER A 591 1.70 -1.29 3.31
C SER A 591 3.19 -1.27 2.92
N ALA A 592 3.63 -0.24 2.21
CA ALA A 592 5.04 -0.04 1.88
C ALA A 592 5.90 0.20 3.14
N LEU A 593 5.42 1.02 4.08
CA LEU A 593 6.09 1.26 5.35
C LEU A 593 6.08 0.04 6.27
N ALA A 594 5.03 -0.79 6.23
CA ALA A 594 4.99 -2.04 6.99
C ALA A 594 6.02 -3.07 6.47
N ILE A 595 6.21 -3.13 5.15
CA ILE A 595 7.19 -4.03 4.52
C ILE A 595 8.63 -3.54 4.73
N HIS A 596 8.84 -2.22 4.72
CA HIS A 596 10.17 -1.60 4.78
C HIS A 596 10.50 -0.94 6.11
N GLY A 597 9.59 -1.00 7.10
CA GLY A 597 9.73 -0.31 8.39
C GLY A 597 11.00 -0.70 9.17
N ASP A 598 11.42 -1.96 9.11
CA ASP A 598 12.64 -2.47 9.75
C ASP A 598 13.94 -1.92 9.10
N ARG A 599 13.83 -1.29 7.94
CA ARG A 599 14.96 -0.78 7.16
C ARG A 599 15.17 0.73 7.28
N LEU A 600 14.22 1.41 7.92
CA LEU A 600 14.31 2.84 8.14
C LEU A 600 15.36 3.15 9.21
N THR A 601 16.24 4.12 8.94
CA THR A 601 17.28 4.59 9.86
C THR A 601 17.13 6.07 10.18
N GLY A 602 17.63 6.50 11.35
CA GLY A 602 17.58 7.91 11.75
C GLY A 602 16.18 8.43 12.01
N ILE A 603 15.87 9.65 11.60
CA ILE A 603 14.59 10.35 11.81
C ILE A 603 13.42 9.55 11.22
N ALA A 604 13.60 8.92 10.06
CA ALA A 604 12.56 8.09 9.44
C ALA A 604 12.17 6.90 10.32
N SER A 605 13.13 6.27 11.00
CA SER A 605 12.85 5.20 11.97
C SER A 605 12.07 5.70 13.18
N GLU A 606 12.41 6.89 13.70
CA GLU A 606 11.69 7.49 14.82
C GLU A 606 10.26 7.90 14.44
N LEU A 607 10.08 8.50 13.26
CA LEU A 607 8.77 8.81 12.71
C LEU A 607 7.92 7.55 12.51
N ASN A 608 8.50 6.47 12.00
CA ASN A 608 7.80 5.21 11.85
C ASN A 608 7.39 4.61 13.21
N LYS A 609 8.27 4.65 14.22
CA LYS A 609 7.93 4.22 15.59
C LYS A 609 6.80 5.06 16.19
N LEU A 610 6.85 6.39 16.00
CA LEU A 610 5.81 7.29 16.48
C LEU A 610 4.47 6.99 15.79
N ARG A 611 4.50 6.79 14.48
CA ARG A 611 3.32 6.38 13.70
C ARG A 611 2.74 5.05 14.18
N MET A 612 3.57 4.03 14.39
CA MET A 612 3.15 2.74 14.92
C MET A 612 2.53 2.88 16.32
N HIS A 613 3.12 3.71 17.17
CA HIS A 613 2.58 4.00 18.50
C HIS A 613 1.22 4.70 18.43
N HIS A 614 1.05 5.69 17.55
CA HIS A 614 -0.26 6.33 17.35
C HIS A 614 -1.32 5.36 16.83
N ARG A 615 -0.93 4.47 15.93
CA ARG A 615 -1.80 3.42 15.40
C ARG A 615 -2.25 2.47 16.53
N GLU A 616 -1.31 2.03 17.35
CA GLU A 616 -1.59 1.15 18.50
C GLU A 616 -2.51 1.83 19.51
N ILE A 617 -2.34 3.13 19.76
CA ILE A 617 -3.26 3.91 20.59
C ILE A 617 -4.67 3.88 20.01
N ILE A 618 -4.86 4.20 18.73
CA ILE A 618 -6.19 4.21 18.09
C ILE A 618 -6.82 2.82 18.10
N ASP A 619 -6.02 1.78 17.84
CA ASP A 619 -6.51 0.40 17.81
C ASP A 619 -6.96 -0.09 19.20
N ASN A 620 -6.36 0.43 20.29
CA ASN A 620 -6.70 0.08 21.68
C ASN A 620 -7.67 1.06 22.35
N LEU A 621 -8.18 2.08 21.66
CA LEU A 621 -9.21 2.94 22.22
C LEU A 621 -10.47 2.13 22.53
N PRO A 622 -11.11 2.35 23.71
CA PRO A 622 -12.35 1.65 24.09
C PRO A 622 -13.58 2.19 23.33
N ILE A 623 -13.38 2.87 22.23
CA ILE A 623 -14.40 3.49 21.38
C ILE A 623 -14.19 2.97 19.97
N GLY A 624 -15.25 2.59 19.28
CA GLY A 624 -15.19 2.25 17.87
C GLY A 624 -14.80 3.48 17.03
N VAL A 625 -13.79 3.33 16.16
CA VAL A 625 -13.31 4.39 15.28
C VAL A 625 -13.39 3.92 13.84
N ILE A 626 -14.12 4.66 13.02
CA ILE A 626 -14.13 4.52 11.58
C ILE A 626 -13.72 5.86 10.96
N SER A 627 -12.80 5.82 10.01
CA SER A 627 -12.47 6.97 9.16
C SER A 627 -12.84 6.64 7.73
N VAL A 628 -13.51 7.56 7.05
CA VAL A 628 -14.00 7.42 5.68
C VAL A 628 -13.49 8.60 4.88
N ASP A 629 -12.94 8.33 3.71
CA ASP A 629 -12.52 9.36 2.80
C ASP A 629 -13.70 9.89 1.96
N GLN A 630 -13.43 10.86 1.09
CA GLN A 630 -14.44 11.49 0.24
C GLN A 630 -15.09 10.56 -0.78
N SER A 631 -14.39 9.51 -1.23
CA SER A 631 -14.94 8.51 -2.15
C SER A 631 -15.83 7.50 -1.43
N GLY A 632 -15.96 7.60 -0.10
CA GLY A 632 -16.69 6.64 0.72
C GLY A 632 -15.90 5.36 1.01
N GLU A 633 -14.58 5.34 0.81
CA GLU A 633 -13.72 4.21 1.15
C GLU A 633 -13.30 4.29 2.64
N ILE A 634 -13.40 3.17 3.34
CA ILE A 634 -13.05 3.07 4.75
C ILE A 634 -11.54 3.09 4.91
N VAL A 635 -11.01 4.18 5.49
CA VAL A 635 -9.58 4.39 5.73
C VAL A 635 -9.10 3.72 7.01
N LYS A 636 -9.89 3.79 8.05
CA LYS A 636 -9.54 3.22 9.36
C LYS A 636 -10.73 2.50 9.96
N TRP A 637 -10.45 1.34 10.56
CA TRP A 637 -11.36 0.51 11.31
C TRP A 637 -10.60 -0.08 12.49
N ASN A 638 -10.86 0.37 13.73
CA ASN A 638 -10.09 -0.10 14.88
C ASN A 638 -10.62 -1.43 15.45
N THR A 639 -9.88 -2.02 16.39
CA THR A 639 -10.22 -3.29 17.01
C THR A 639 -11.53 -3.26 17.78
N THR A 640 -11.82 -2.16 18.48
CA THR A 640 -13.07 -2.00 19.23
C THR A 640 -14.30 -2.01 18.32
N LEU A 641 -14.20 -1.38 17.15
CA LEU A 641 -15.29 -1.43 16.17
C LEU A 641 -15.42 -2.82 15.52
N ALA A 642 -14.30 -3.52 15.34
CA ALA A 642 -14.31 -4.92 14.93
C ALA A 642 -15.05 -5.81 15.94
N ASP A 643 -14.85 -5.58 17.23
CA ASP A 643 -15.55 -6.28 18.32
C ASP A 643 -17.05 -5.95 18.36
N TYR A 644 -17.46 -4.71 18.06
CA TYR A 644 -18.85 -4.31 18.03
C TYR A 644 -19.63 -4.95 16.87
N THR A 645 -18.96 -5.04 15.72
CA THR A 645 -19.57 -5.48 14.46
C THR A 645 -19.36 -6.96 14.16
N GLY A 646 -18.31 -7.57 14.73
CA GLY A 646 -17.87 -8.93 14.41
C GLY A 646 -17.07 -9.05 13.12
N TRP A 647 -16.64 -7.92 12.51
CA TRP A 647 -15.89 -7.90 11.26
C TRP A 647 -14.43 -7.51 11.47
N ASP A 648 -13.52 -8.29 10.90
CA ASP A 648 -12.09 -8.03 11.04
C ASP A 648 -11.70 -6.70 10.36
N SER A 649 -10.87 -5.92 11.04
CA SER A 649 -10.31 -4.65 10.55
C SER A 649 -9.65 -4.81 9.16
N LYS A 650 -8.97 -5.93 8.91
CA LYS A 650 -8.30 -6.19 7.62
C LYS A 650 -9.27 -6.35 6.45
N THR A 651 -10.47 -6.84 6.70
CA THR A 651 -11.49 -7.04 5.66
C THR A 651 -12.27 -5.77 5.40
N MET A 652 -12.49 -4.94 6.44
CA MET A 652 -13.27 -3.71 6.31
C MET A 652 -12.44 -2.55 5.77
N THR A 653 -11.16 -2.49 6.12
CA THR A 653 -10.26 -1.47 5.62
C THR A 653 -10.11 -1.58 4.09
N GLY A 654 -10.32 -0.47 3.38
CA GLY A 654 -10.28 -0.41 1.91
C GLY A 654 -11.56 -0.89 1.21
N SER A 655 -12.65 -1.19 1.94
CA SER A 655 -13.98 -1.43 1.39
C SER A 655 -14.78 -0.12 1.31
N SER A 656 -15.82 -0.10 0.45
CA SER A 656 -16.74 1.04 0.40
C SER A 656 -17.70 1.01 1.58
N ILE A 657 -18.05 2.18 2.11
CA ILE A 657 -19.05 2.32 3.17
C ILE A 657 -20.43 1.79 2.74
N THR A 658 -20.72 1.83 1.43
CA THR A 658 -21.95 1.30 0.87
C THR A 658 -22.06 -0.23 0.90
N ASP A 659 -20.92 -0.91 1.06
CA ASP A 659 -20.84 -2.36 1.07
C ASP A 659 -20.91 -2.93 2.50
N LEU A 660 -21.03 -2.06 3.50
CA LEU A 660 -21.19 -2.48 4.89
C LEU A 660 -22.50 -3.25 5.09
N PRO A 661 -22.46 -4.43 5.74
CA PRO A 661 -23.66 -5.20 6.02
C PRO A 661 -24.62 -4.50 6.99
N GLU A 662 -25.91 -4.82 6.85
CA GLU A 662 -26.94 -4.35 7.79
C GLU A 662 -26.78 -5.03 9.17
N PRO A 663 -27.09 -4.31 10.26
CA PRO A 663 -27.75 -3.00 10.36
C PRO A 663 -26.77 -1.81 10.35
N TRP A 664 -25.46 -2.04 10.44
CA TRP A 664 -24.44 -1.02 10.58
C TRP A 664 -24.30 -0.15 9.31
N GLY A 665 -24.37 -0.78 8.13
CA GLY A 665 -24.20 -0.07 6.85
C GLY A 665 -25.17 1.10 6.70
N ARG A 666 -26.47 0.87 6.98
CA ARG A 666 -27.49 1.93 6.93
C ARG A 666 -27.27 2.98 8.02
N ALA A 667 -26.95 2.57 9.24
CA ALA A 667 -26.79 3.48 10.37
C ALA A 667 -25.62 4.45 10.12
N ILE A 668 -24.45 3.93 9.75
CA ILE A 668 -23.23 4.74 9.54
C ILE A 668 -23.37 5.61 8.28
N SER A 669 -23.84 5.06 7.14
CA SER A 669 -23.98 5.81 5.90
C SER A 669 -25.01 6.94 6.00
N SER A 670 -26.16 6.70 6.66
CA SER A 670 -27.16 7.74 6.88
C SER A 670 -26.67 8.84 7.83
N PHE A 671 -25.90 8.46 8.86
CA PHE A 671 -25.30 9.44 9.78
C PHE A 671 -24.23 10.30 9.10
N ILE A 672 -23.38 9.72 8.29
CA ILE A 672 -22.37 10.47 7.53
C ILE A 672 -23.04 11.44 6.56
N ALA A 673 -24.12 11.04 5.88
CA ALA A 673 -24.86 11.87 4.94
C ALA A 673 -25.72 12.96 5.62
N SER A 674 -26.01 12.86 6.93
CA SER A 674 -26.79 13.86 7.68
C SER A 674 -25.97 15.11 8.00
N ASP A 675 -26.60 16.25 8.26
CA ASP A 675 -25.93 17.47 8.76
C ASP A 675 -25.61 17.42 10.26
N SER A 676 -26.13 16.44 10.99
CA SER A 676 -25.93 16.29 12.43
C SER A 676 -24.50 15.81 12.72
N THR A 677 -23.83 16.43 13.69
CA THR A 677 -22.49 16.04 14.16
C THR A 677 -22.51 14.97 15.26
N VAL A 678 -23.67 14.81 15.93
CA VAL A 678 -23.85 13.86 17.05
C VAL A 678 -25.20 13.15 16.89
N LEU A 679 -25.22 11.87 17.18
CA LEU A 679 -26.38 11.01 17.28
C LEU A 679 -26.30 10.24 18.62
N ASP A 680 -27.02 10.69 19.66
CA ASP A 680 -26.84 10.20 21.03
C ASP A 680 -27.50 8.85 21.29
N GLU A 681 -28.56 8.47 20.59
CA GLU A 681 -29.34 7.27 20.84
C GLU A 681 -29.59 6.46 19.55
N LEU A 682 -28.63 5.67 19.15
CA LEU A 682 -28.79 4.70 18.09
C LEU A 682 -29.10 3.32 18.71
N ARG A 683 -30.31 2.84 18.53
CA ARG A 683 -30.71 1.47 18.93
C ARG A 683 -30.46 0.51 17.79
N LEU A 684 -29.61 -0.49 18.00
CA LEU A 684 -29.36 -1.57 17.05
C LEU A 684 -29.74 -2.93 17.64
N GLU A 685 -30.38 -3.74 16.84
CA GLU A 685 -30.70 -5.16 17.16
C GLU A 685 -29.60 -6.04 16.55
N LEU A 686 -28.73 -6.55 17.41
CA LEU A 686 -27.58 -7.38 17.03
C LEU A 686 -27.84 -8.82 17.52
N GLY A 687 -28.40 -9.65 16.65
CA GLY A 687 -28.89 -10.98 17.02
C GLY A 687 -30.01 -10.90 18.08
N ASP A 688 -29.85 -11.61 19.19
CA ASP A 688 -30.84 -11.60 20.30
C ASP A 688 -30.67 -10.44 21.31
N GLN A 689 -29.70 -9.53 21.06
CA GLN A 689 -29.39 -8.43 21.97
C GLN A 689 -29.70 -7.07 21.37
N VAL A 690 -30.33 -6.22 22.14
CA VAL A 690 -30.49 -4.80 21.81
C VAL A 690 -29.34 -4.04 22.46
N ARG A 691 -28.57 -3.28 21.61
CA ARG A 691 -27.50 -2.40 22.09
C ARG A 691 -27.79 -0.96 21.73
N TRP A 692 -27.25 -0.06 22.55
CA TRP A 692 -27.40 1.38 22.39
C TRP A 692 -26.03 2.01 22.11
N PHE A 693 -25.94 2.78 21.04
CA PHE A 693 -24.69 3.43 20.60
C PHE A 693 -24.90 4.93 20.48
N SER A 694 -23.85 5.68 20.72
CA SER A 694 -23.78 7.08 20.32
C SER A 694 -22.74 7.21 19.20
N LEU A 695 -23.05 8.03 18.20
CA LEU A 695 -22.18 8.32 17.06
C LEU A 695 -21.84 9.80 17.08
N GLN A 696 -20.55 10.10 16.92
CA GLN A 696 -20.05 11.45 16.78
C GLN A 696 -19.17 11.55 15.56
N LYS A 697 -19.44 12.50 14.66
CA LYS A 697 -18.59 12.72 13.49
C LYS A 697 -17.82 14.04 13.56
N SER A 698 -16.58 13.98 13.10
CA SER A 698 -15.71 15.14 12.96
C SER A 698 -15.12 15.13 11.56
N ALA A 699 -15.16 16.27 10.90
CA ALA A 699 -14.48 16.47 9.62
C ALA A 699 -13.06 16.96 9.91
N GLN A 700 -12.04 16.26 9.42
CA GLN A 700 -10.64 16.66 9.57
C GLN A 700 -10.14 17.36 8.31
N HIS A 701 -9.71 18.62 8.48
CA HIS A 701 -8.95 19.33 7.46
C HIS A 701 -7.46 19.03 7.67
N ILE A 702 -6.89 18.17 6.84
CA ILE A 702 -5.44 17.84 6.90
C ILE A 702 -4.60 18.98 6.31
N ASN A 703 -5.15 19.71 5.33
CA ASN A 703 -4.55 20.93 4.73
C ASN A 703 -5.67 21.91 4.33
N PRO A 704 -5.42 23.25 4.34
CA PRO A 704 -6.43 24.24 3.97
C PRO A 704 -6.99 24.13 2.54
N ASP A 705 -6.26 23.45 1.65
CA ASP A 705 -6.60 23.25 0.23
C ASP A 705 -6.96 21.78 -0.11
N GLN A 706 -7.04 20.90 0.91
CA GLN A 706 -7.41 19.50 0.72
C GLN A 706 -8.76 19.21 1.36
N ASP A 707 -9.54 18.41 0.68
CA ASP A 707 -10.86 17.95 1.08
C ASP A 707 -10.81 17.09 2.36
N THR A 708 -11.91 17.03 3.07
CA THR A 708 -12.00 16.55 4.46
C THR A 708 -12.30 15.06 4.55
N ASP A 709 -11.46 14.31 5.25
CA ASP A 709 -11.81 12.96 5.73
C ASP A 709 -12.81 13.06 6.89
N ILE A 710 -13.77 12.16 6.93
CA ILE A 710 -14.77 12.07 7.99
C ILE A 710 -14.38 10.97 8.97
N VAL A 711 -14.16 11.35 10.21
CA VAL A 711 -13.96 10.40 11.31
C VAL A 711 -15.24 10.27 12.11
N VAL A 712 -15.73 9.05 12.29
CA VAL A 712 -16.88 8.75 13.14
C VAL A 712 -16.41 7.93 14.34
N LEU A 713 -16.74 8.42 15.53
CA LEU A 713 -16.55 7.75 16.80
C LEU A 713 -17.86 7.08 17.20
N ILE A 714 -17.79 5.84 17.66
CA ILE A 714 -18.94 5.00 18.01
C ILE A 714 -18.72 4.46 19.41
N GLU A 715 -19.55 4.88 20.35
CA GLU A 715 -19.47 4.50 21.75
C GLU A 715 -20.65 3.58 22.14
N ASP A 716 -20.38 2.47 22.81
CA ASP A 716 -21.40 1.56 23.33
C ASP A 716 -21.91 2.05 24.68
N ASN A 717 -23.06 2.70 24.67
CA ASN A 717 -23.73 3.24 25.86
C ASN A 717 -24.74 2.27 26.49
N THR A 718 -24.78 1.02 26.05
CA THR A 718 -25.75 0.01 26.49
C THR A 718 -25.77 -0.13 28.02
N LYS A 719 -24.60 -0.17 28.66
CA LYS A 719 -24.50 -0.25 30.13
C LYS A 719 -25.02 1.01 30.82
N ALA A 720 -24.70 2.18 30.27
CA ALA A 720 -25.15 3.46 30.85
C ALA A 720 -26.66 3.60 30.74
N VAL A 721 -27.25 3.33 29.58
CA VAL A 721 -28.69 3.36 29.34
C VAL A 721 -29.41 2.37 30.26
N ASN A 722 -28.91 1.14 30.37
CA ASN A 722 -29.48 0.14 31.30
C ASN A 722 -29.36 0.53 32.77
N LEU A 723 -28.29 1.19 33.19
CA LEU A 723 -28.13 1.69 34.55
C LEU A 723 -29.08 2.86 34.83
N ILE A 724 -29.22 3.78 33.89
CA ILE A 724 -30.19 4.88 33.98
C ILE A 724 -31.63 4.32 34.12
N GLN A 725 -31.97 3.35 33.27
CA GLN A 725 -33.29 2.71 33.32
C GLN A 725 -33.51 2.02 34.68
N LYS A 726 -32.52 1.28 35.16
CA LYS A 726 -32.59 0.66 36.51
C LYS A 726 -32.68 1.70 37.63
N ALA A 727 -32.00 2.84 37.51
CA ALA A 727 -32.09 3.91 38.48
C ALA A 727 -33.50 4.51 38.49
N ILE A 728 -34.09 4.78 37.33
CA ILE A 728 -35.46 5.24 37.17
C ILE A 728 -36.44 4.22 37.78
N ASP A 729 -36.26 2.94 37.49
CA ASP A 729 -37.12 1.89 38.07
C ASP A 729 -36.98 1.78 39.60
N ASN A 730 -35.76 1.93 40.15
CA ASN A 730 -35.51 1.92 41.59
C ASN A 730 -36.08 3.17 42.28
N GLU A 731 -35.96 4.35 41.71
CA GLU A 731 -36.55 5.58 42.22
C GLU A 731 -38.07 5.48 42.26
N ARG A 732 -38.66 4.87 41.23
CA ARG A 732 -40.08 4.56 41.14
C ARG A 732 -40.52 3.60 42.23
N LEU A 733 -39.78 2.51 42.44
CA LEU A 733 -40.03 1.54 43.50
C LEU A 733 -39.91 2.19 44.89
N ALA A 734 -38.94 3.05 45.09
CA ALA A 734 -38.78 3.80 46.34
C ALA A 734 -39.93 4.80 46.58
N SER A 735 -40.44 5.43 45.51
CA SER A 735 -41.63 6.28 45.54
C SER A 735 -42.88 5.49 45.88
N VAL A 736 -43.07 4.32 45.28
CA VAL A 736 -44.19 3.40 45.67
C VAL A 736 -44.08 2.97 47.10
N GLY A 737 -42.88 2.68 47.62
CA GLY A 737 -42.64 2.33 49.03
C GLY A 737 -43.03 3.43 49.98
N ARG A 738 -42.72 4.69 49.70
CA ARG A 738 -43.13 5.86 50.49
C ARG A 738 -44.63 6.09 50.41
N LEU A 739 -45.25 5.90 49.29
CA LEU A 739 -46.70 6.02 49.11
C LEU A 739 -47.48 4.89 49.78
N ALA A 740 -46.93 3.69 49.91
CA ALA A 740 -47.60 2.52 50.49
C ALA A 740 -48.04 2.77 51.92
N ALA A 741 -47.31 3.51 52.72
CA ALA A 741 -47.69 3.88 54.09
C ALA A 741 -48.91 4.80 54.09
N GLY A 742 -48.95 5.80 53.19
CA GLY A 742 -50.10 6.72 53.09
C GLY A 742 -51.37 6.01 52.59
N VAL A 743 -51.18 5.16 51.56
CA VAL A 743 -52.30 4.35 51.00
C VAL A 743 -52.87 3.36 52.02
N ALA A 744 -51.99 2.71 52.79
CA ALA A 744 -52.47 1.79 53.85
C ALA A 744 -53.30 2.55 54.93
N HIS A 745 -52.91 3.77 55.26
CA HIS A 745 -53.66 4.58 56.16
C HIS A 745 -55.02 5.08 55.60
N GLU A 746 -55.01 5.49 54.33
CA GLU A 746 -56.21 5.92 53.59
C GLU A 746 -57.17 4.78 53.24
N ILE A 747 -56.74 3.53 53.05
CA ILE A 747 -57.60 2.38 52.96
C ILE A 747 -58.12 1.93 54.34
N GLY A 748 -57.29 2.02 55.37
CA GLY A 748 -57.63 1.64 56.68
C GLY A 748 -58.82 2.47 57.29
N ASN A 749 -58.87 3.77 56.97
CA ASN A 749 -59.93 4.65 57.41
C ASN A 749 -61.34 4.22 56.92
N PRO A 750 -61.57 4.08 55.57
CA PRO A 750 -62.88 3.63 55.13
C PRO A 750 -63.22 2.16 55.51
N VAL A 751 -62.21 1.29 55.67
CA VAL A 751 -62.40 -0.07 56.16
C VAL A 751 -62.92 -0.03 57.59
N THR A 752 -62.34 0.81 58.44
CA THR A 752 -62.80 1.03 59.81
C THR A 752 -64.21 1.62 59.84
N GLY A 753 -64.51 2.60 58.96
CA GLY A 753 -65.85 3.15 58.83
C GLY A 753 -66.89 2.11 58.43
N ILE A 754 -66.55 1.25 57.40
CA ILE A 754 -67.39 0.13 56.97
C ILE A 754 -67.65 -0.82 58.14
N ALA A 755 -66.63 -1.17 58.92
CA ALA A 755 -66.77 -2.07 60.08
C ALA A 755 -67.68 -1.51 61.14
N CYS A 756 -67.54 -0.21 61.48
CA CYS A 756 -68.43 0.47 62.41
C CYS A 756 -69.87 0.52 61.89
N LEU A 757 -70.08 0.91 60.65
CA LEU A 757 -71.42 0.93 60.06
C LEU A 757 -72.06 -0.45 59.99
N ALA A 758 -71.33 -1.52 59.69
CA ALA A 758 -71.80 -2.88 59.70
C ALA A 758 -72.14 -3.40 61.10
N GLN A 759 -71.39 -2.95 62.11
CA GLN A 759 -71.69 -3.24 63.49
C GLN A 759 -72.99 -2.51 63.98
N ASN A 760 -73.16 -1.26 63.54
CA ASN A 760 -74.38 -0.50 63.93
C ASN A 760 -75.63 -1.13 63.27
N LEU A 761 -75.53 -1.63 61.99
CA LEU A 761 -76.61 -2.35 61.31
C LEU A 761 -77.17 -3.55 62.09
N GLN A 762 -76.40 -4.16 63.01
CA GLN A 762 -76.84 -5.26 63.83
C GLN A 762 -77.85 -4.81 64.95
N HIS A 763 -77.88 -3.51 65.27
CA HIS A 763 -78.65 -2.93 66.26
C HIS A 763 -79.75 -1.97 65.76
N GLU A 764 -79.79 -1.65 64.48
CA GLU A 764 -80.79 -0.79 63.83
C GLU A 764 -82.06 -1.62 63.49
N THR A 765 -83.19 -1.06 63.89
CA THR A 765 -84.51 -1.69 63.70
C THR A 765 -85.42 -0.92 62.75
N GLU A 766 -85.03 0.33 62.36
CA GLU A 766 -85.81 1.14 61.42
C GLU A 766 -85.28 0.96 59.95
N THR A 767 -86.20 0.68 59.04
CA THR A 767 -85.84 0.42 57.64
C THR A 767 -85.13 1.57 56.94
N GLY A 768 -85.39 2.84 57.37
CA GLY A 768 -84.73 4.02 56.85
C GLY A 768 -83.26 4.12 57.28
N GLN A 769 -82.93 3.82 58.56
CA GLN A 769 -81.56 3.83 59.09
C GLN A 769 -80.70 2.65 58.45
N ILE A 770 -81.26 1.53 58.24
CA ILE A 770 -80.66 0.38 57.61
C ILE A 770 -80.24 0.72 56.13
N THR A 771 -81.10 1.41 55.37
CA THR A 771 -80.82 1.84 54.01
C THR A 771 -79.71 2.88 53.97
N GLU A 772 -79.76 3.83 54.90
CA GLU A 772 -78.74 4.87 55.01
C GLU A 772 -77.31 4.29 55.32
N SER A 773 -77.22 3.41 56.31
CA SER A 773 -76.02 2.72 56.68
C SER A 773 -75.51 1.82 55.53
N ALA A 774 -76.33 1.14 54.75
CA ALA A 774 -75.98 0.39 53.65
C ALA A 774 -75.42 1.26 52.49
N GLU A 775 -75.96 2.45 52.16
CA GLU A 775 -75.51 3.40 51.22
C GLU A 775 -74.17 3.98 51.65
N GLN A 776 -73.95 4.26 52.91
CA GLN A 776 -72.65 4.72 53.40
C GLN A 776 -71.58 3.64 53.28
N ILE A 777 -71.87 2.35 53.50
CA ILE A 777 -70.89 1.27 53.26
C ILE A 777 -70.55 1.19 51.82
N LEU A 778 -71.53 1.25 50.90
CA LEU A 778 -71.27 1.27 49.46
C LEU A 778 -70.39 2.45 49.06
N SER A 779 -70.59 3.64 49.53
CA SER A 779 -69.79 4.82 49.29
C SER A 779 -68.33 4.66 49.76
N GLN A 780 -68.11 4.09 50.97
CA GLN A 780 -66.79 3.78 51.46
C GLN A 780 -66.08 2.71 50.59
N THR A 781 -66.82 1.72 50.12
CA THR A 781 -66.26 0.66 49.17
C THR A 781 -65.85 1.26 47.86
N GLU A 782 -66.65 2.13 47.23
CA GLU A 782 -66.29 2.86 46.01
C GLU A 782 -65.09 3.75 46.23
N ARG A 783 -64.91 4.36 47.42
CA ARG A 783 -63.71 5.12 47.74
C ARG A 783 -62.45 4.27 47.74
N ILE A 784 -62.51 3.09 48.41
CA ILE A 784 -61.39 2.11 48.36
C ILE A 784 -61.03 1.73 46.91
N ASN A 785 -62.05 1.42 46.11
CA ASN A 785 -61.85 1.05 44.73
C ASN A 785 -61.14 2.17 43.95
N ARG A 786 -61.51 3.42 44.11
CA ARG A 786 -60.84 4.57 43.47
C ARG A 786 -59.39 4.70 43.89
N ILE A 787 -59.06 4.53 45.21
CA ILE A 787 -57.67 4.57 45.68
C ILE A 787 -56.84 3.45 45.09
N VAL A 788 -57.37 2.22 45.05
CA VAL A 788 -56.69 1.03 44.46
C VAL A 788 -56.48 1.21 42.98
N GLN A 789 -57.49 1.69 42.26
CA GLN A 789 -57.35 1.93 40.79
C GLN A 789 -56.31 3.01 40.48
N SER A 790 -56.22 4.06 41.27
CA SER A 790 -55.19 5.09 41.14
C SER A 790 -53.77 4.56 41.37
N LEU A 791 -53.61 3.66 42.34
CA LEU A 791 -52.31 3.01 42.62
C LEU A 791 -51.90 2.03 41.52
N ILE A 792 -52.83 1.23 40.98
CA ILE A 792 -52.59 0.30 39.88
C ILE A 792 -52.20 1.06 38.60
N SER A 793 -52.88 2.17 38.31
CA SER A 793 -52.58 3.02 37.18
C SER A 793 -51.17 3.57 37.25
N PHE A 794 -50.72 4.01 38.42
CA PHE A 794 -49.36 4.47 38.71
C PHE A 794 -48.34 3.35 38.53
N SER A 795 -48.62 2.16 39.05
CA SER A 795 -47.71 1.01 38.93
C SER A 795 -47.54 0.52 37.48
N LYS A 796 -48.57 0.61 36.64
CA LYS A 796 -48.57 0.14 35.26
C LYS A 796 -48.05 1.16 34.21
N GLY A 797 -47.90 2.44 34.52
CA GLY A 797 -47.58 3.54 33.60
C GLY A 797 -46.17 3.52 32.96
N GLY A 798 -45.37 2.46 33.16
CA GLY A 798 -43.97 2.37 32.66
C GLY A 798 -43.73 1.69 31.32
N ASN A 799 -44.73 1.10 30.68
CA ASN A 799 -44.58 0.40 29.43
C ASN A 799 -45.10 1.17 28.19
N ALA A 800 -45.18 2.49 28.26
CA ALA A 800 -45.78 3.34 27.22
C ALA A 800 -44.79 3.82 26.14
N LEU A 801 -43.55 3.31 26.10
CA LEU A 801 -42.59 3.66 25.04
C LEU A 801 -42.81 2.91 23.72
N SER A 802 -43.85 2.13 23.59
CA SER A 802 -44.09 1.32 22.38
C SER A 802 -45.51 1.30 21.81
N LYS A 803 -46.42 2.24 22.22
CA LYS A 803 -47.71 2.38 21.52
C LYS A 803 -47.76 3.68 20.73
N SER A 804 -48.08 3.58 19.46
CA SER A 804 -48.21 4.64 18.46
C SER A 804 -48.80 5.92 19.04
N ARG A 805 -48.06 7.03 19.11
CA ARG A 805 -48.61 8.35 19.27
C ARG A 805 -49.61 8.60 18.16
N GLN A 806 -50.87 8.87 18.55
CA GLN A 806 -51.92 9.19 17.58
C GLN A 806 -52.27 10.68 17.70
N LYS A 807 -52.71 11.28 16.61
CA LYS A 807 -53.27 12.62 16.66
C LYS A 807 -54.67 12.55 17.31
N ILE A 808 -54.83 13.29 18.41
CA ILE A 808 -56.05 13.32 19.21
C ILE A 808 -56.68 14.67 19.16
N GLU A 809 -57.99 14.74 18.84
CA GLU A 809 -58.77 15.97 18.84
C GLU A 809 -59.08 16.33 20.31
N LEU A 810 -58.66 17.54 20.74
CA LEU A 810 -58.90 18.05 22.08
C LEU A 810 -60.38 18.21 22.41
N GLN A 811 -61.19 18.65 21.43
CA GLN A 811 -62.63 18.83 21.60
C GLN A 811 -63.34 17.52 21.84
N SER A 812 -63.04 16.45 21.12
CA SER A 812 -63.63 15.13 21.27
C SER A 812 -63.40 14.58 22.68
N ALA A 813 -62.18 14.67 23.21
CA ALA A 813 -61.83 14.22 24.51
C ALA A 813 -62.54 15.05 25.64
N ALA A 814 -62.61 16.35 25.44
CA ALA A 814 -63.32 17.23 26.39
C ALA A 814 -64.83 16.97 26.46
N GLU A 815 -65.51 16.82 25.30
CA GLU A 815 -66.93 16.49 25.21
C GLU A 815 -67.24 15.12 25.83
N GLU A 816 -66.39 14.12 25.65
CA GLU A 816 -66.58 12.80 26.26
C GLU A 816 -66.42 12.88 27.77
N ALA A 817 -65.39 13.62 28.30
CA ALA A 817 -65.25 13.87 29.74
C ALA A 817 -66.44 14.55 30.33
N ILE A 818 -67.03 15.57 29.68
CA ILE A 818 -68.22 16.29 30.10
C ILE A 818 -69.42 15.30 30.13
N ARG A 819 -69.57 14.51 29.09
CA ARG A 819 -70.61 13.50 28.97
C ARG A 819 -70.57 12.51 30.13
N LEU A 820 -69.39 11.97 30.41
CA LEU A 820 -69.20 11.02 31.52
C LEU A 820 -69.45 11.66 32.88
N LEU A 821 -69.08 12.89 33.10
CA LEU A 821 -69.32 13.60 34.33
C LEU A 821 -70.82 13.94 34.52
N ASN A 822 -71.58 14.20 33.45
CA ASN A 822 -72.98 14.44 33.49
C ASN A 822 -73.80 13.15 33.74
N MET A 823 -73.30 12.03 33.48
CA MET A 823 -73.89 10.70 33.77
C MET A 823 -73.65 10.28 35.24
N SER A 824 -72.70 10.87 35.89
CA SER A 824 -72.38 10.56 37.31
C SER A 824 -73.30 11.37 38.26
N PRO A 825 -73.97 10.71 39.18
CA PRO A 825 -74.84 11.40 40.17
C PRO A 825 -74.00 12.33 40.99
N SER A 826 -74.23 13.62 40.87
CA SER A 826 -73.63 14.67 41.68
C SER A 826 -74.69 15.57 42.27
N GLN A 827 -74.51 16.02 43.48
CA GLN A 827 -75.40 16.94 44.15
C GLN A 827 -75.30 18.40 43.65
N ILE A 828 -74.15 18.71 42.90
CA ILE A 828 -73.84 20.01 42.39
C ILE A 828 -74.13 20.05 40.90
N ALA A 829 -75.08 20.75 40.44
CA ALA A 829 -75.36 21.00 38.99
C ALA A 829 -74.52 22.18 38.57
N VAL A 830 -73.65 21.96 37.55
CA VAL A 830 -72.82 23.00 36.93
C VAL A 830 -73.11 23.07 35.43
N ASP A 831 -72.80 24.20 34.75
CA ASP A 831 -72.91 24.40 33.32
C ASP A 831 -71.51 24.33 32.69
N PHE A 832 -71.24 23.28 31.94
CA PHE A 832 -69.97 23.13 31.19
C PHE A 832 -70.04 23.83 29.86
N ARG A 833 -69.10 24.80 29.60
CA ARG A 833 -68.99 25.51 28.33
C ARG A 833 -67.67 25.24 27.68
N SER A 834 -67.68 24.48 26.61
CA SER A 834 -66.47 24.22 25.82
C SER A 834 -66.40 25.14 24.62
N SER A 835 -65.27 25.82 24.43
CA SER A 835 -64.94 26.65 23.24
C SER A 835 -63.55 26.25 22.73
N ILE A 836 -63.48 25.01 22.24
CA ILE A 836 -62.28 24.43 21.64
C ILE A 836 -62.47 24.35 20.10
N ASP A 837 -61.48 24.81 19.32
CA ASP A 837 -61.53 24.65 17.84
C ASP A 837 -61.35 23.15 17.48
N GLN A 838 -62.26 22.63 16.64
CA GLN A 838 -62.25 21.23 16.17
C GLN A 838 -60.95 20.83 15.44
N LYS A 839 -60.17 21.78 15.00
CA LYS A 839 -58.90 21.54 14.29
C LYS A 839 -57.71 21.31 15.24
N LEU A 840 -57.85 21.57 16.54
CA LEU A 840 -56.77 21.44 17.48
C LEU A 840 -56.54 19.99 17.85
N THR A 841 -55.38 19.47 17.43
CA THR A 841 -54.95 18.09 17.75
C THR A 841 -53.61 18.06 18.45
N ILE A 842 -53.43 17.12 19.35
CA ILE A 842 -52.14 16.83 20.04
C ILE A 842 -51.71 15.39 19.73
N ASP A 843 -50.40 15.12 19.79
CA ASP A 843 -49.88 13.78 19.69
C ASP A 843 -49.82 13.09 21.04
N GLY A 844 -50.57 11.99 21.26
CA GLY A 844 -50.63 11.33 22.57
C GLY A 844 -51.49 10.08 22.62
N ASP A 845 -51.84 9.68 23.86
CA ASP A 845 -52.78 8.59 24.15
C ASP A 845 -54.13 9.21 24.57
N TYR A 846 -55.19 8.84 23.86
CA TYR A 846 -56.57 9.33 24.08
C TYR A 846 -57.04 9.12 25.54
N ASN A 847 -56.72 7.96 26.12
CA ASN A 847 -57.12 7.64 27.50
C ASN A 847 -56.39 8.54 28.52
N GLN A 848 -55.13 8.91 28.27
CA GLN A 848 -54.37 9.84 29.11
C GLN A 848 -55.00 11.24 29.08
N LEU A 849 -55.34 11.72 27.91
CA LEU A 849 -56.00 13.02 27.74
C LEU A 849 -57.40 13.04 28.38
N LEU A 850 -58.20 12.00 28.17
CA LEU A 850 -59.50 11.83 28.82
C LEU A 850 -59.38 11.85 30.36
N GLN A 851 -58.36 11.18 30.88
CA GLN A 851 -58.11 11.15 32.35
C GLN A 851 -57.71 12.54 32.87
N ILE A 852 -56.93 13.32 32.13
CA ILE A 852 -56.61 14.71 32.47
C ILE A 852 -57.88 15.54 32.58
N PHE A 853 -58.78 15.47 31.54
CA PHE A 853 -60.02 16.20 31.57
C PHE A 853 -60.93 15.75 32.72
N LEU A 854 -61.10 14.46 32.93
CA LEU A 854 -61.93 13.95 34.02
C LEU A 854 -61.46 14.46 35.36
N ASN A 855 -60.18 14.45 35.65
CA ASN A 855 -59.65 14.93 36.92
C ASN A 855 -59.80 16.44 37.11
N LEU A 856 -59.50 17.24 36.06
CA LEU A 856 -59.63 18.68 36.12
C LEU A 856 -61.10 19.13 36.24
N LEU A 857 -61.98 18.57 35.40
CA LEU A 857 -63.39 18.94 35.42
C LEU A 857 -64.14 18.46 36.61
N SER A 858 -63.74 17.29 37.15
CA SER A 858 -64.31 16.85 38.44
C SER A 858 -63.92 17.77 39.60
N ASN A 859 -62.64 18.18 39.67
CA ASN A 859 -62.17 19.12 40.65
C ASN A 859 -62.87 20.49 40.56
N ALA A 860 -63.02 20.99 39.33
CA ALA A 860 -63.75 22.24 39.03
C ALA A 860 -65.23 22.18 39.44
N ARG A 861 -65.89 21.05 39.17
CA ARG A 861 -67.28 20.80 39.59
C ARG A 861 -67.43 20.81 41.06
N ASP A 862 -66.56 20.06 41.77
CA ASP A 862 -66.61 19.94 43.17
C ASP A 862 -66.33 21.24 43.94
N ALA A 863 -65.60 22.18 43.36
CA ALA A 863 -65.28 23.47 43.92
C ALA A 863 -66.31 24.56 43.57
N SER A 864 -67.15 24.32 42.56
CA SER A 864 -68.09 25.35 42.04
C SER A 864 -69.41 25.42 42.86
N PRO A 865 -70.02 26.59 42.99
CA PRO A 865 -71.37 26.71 43.56
C PRO A 865 -72.41 26.10 42.59
N GLN A 866 -73.63 25.82 43.16
CA GLN A 866 -74.74 25.30 42.35
C GLN A 866 -75.17 26.29 41.26
N GLY A 867 -75.19 25.80 39.99
CA GLY A 867 -75.42 26.64 38.81
C GLY A 867 -74.17 27.37 38.31
N GLY A 868 -72.99 27.10 38.88
CA GLY A 868 -71.72 27.70 38.42
C GLY A 868 -71.31 27.27 37.00
N VAL A 869 -70.55 28.09 36.31
CA VAL A 869 -70.08 27.87 34.95
C VAL A 869 -68.63 27.42 34.98
N ILE A 870 -68.34 26.27 34.34
CA ILE A 870 -67.01 25.81 34.09
C ILE A 870 -66.68 26.00 32.60
N SER A 871 -65.68 26.82 32.32
CA SER A 871 -65.27 27.15 30.93
C SER A 871 -64.02 26.36 30.53
N ILE A 872 -64.01 25.78 29.37
CA ILE A 872 -62.92 25.05 28.73
C ILE A 872 -62.60 25.78 27.46
N THR A 873 -61.41 26.34 27.34
CA THR A 873 -60.95 27.04 26.15
C THR A 873 -59.59 26.52 25.68
N ALA A 874 -59.35 26.49 24.38
CA ALA A 874 -58.07 26.16 23.88
C ALA A 874 -57.67 27.13 22.74
N ASP A 875 -56.49 27.73 22.87
CA ASP A 875 -55.96 28.66 21.91
C ASP A 875 -54.59 28.11 21.38
N SER A 876 -54.32 28.33 20.09
CA SER A 876 -53.04 27.95 19.46
C SER A 876 -52.17 29.15 19.18
N THR A 877 -50.93 29.12 19.62
CA THR A 877 -49.88 30.04 19.21
C THR A 877 -48.89 29.34 18.30
N ASP A 878 -47.90 30.05 17.72
CA ASP A 878 -46.94 29.48 16.77
C ASP A 878 -46.10 28.28 17.34
N LYS A 879 -46.06 28.14 18.66
CA LYS A 879 -45.24 27.12 19.32
C LYS A 879 -45.99 26.17 20.24
N HIS A 880 -47.16 26.59 20.79
CA HIS A 880 -47.88 25.82 21.84
C HIS A 880 -49.40 25.92 21.63
N ILE A 881 -50.12 24.87 22.09
CA ILE A 881 -51.55 24.87 22.30
C ILE A 881 -51.77 25.10 23.81
N HIS A 882 -52.49 26.19 24.14
CA HIS A 882 -52.87 26.53 25.52
C HIS A 882 -54.27 26.04 25.79
N LEU A 883 -54.40 25.00 26.62
CA LEU A 883 -55.69 24.49 27.12
C LEU A 883 -55.94 25.10 28.52
N LYS A 884 -57.05 25.78 28.70
CA LYS A 884 -57.46 26.37 29.95
C LYS A 884 -58.78 25.76 30.45
N VAL A 885 -58.84 25.37 31.70
CA VAL A 885 -60.05 24.92 32.41
C VAL A 885 -60.23 25.89 33.59
N SER A 886 -61.30 26.65 33.56
CA SER A 886 -61.58 27.66 34.56
C SER A 886 -62.93 27.41 35.28
N ASP A 887 -62.96 27.50 36.59
CA ASP A 887 -64.18 27.39 37.41
C ASP A 887 -64.48 28.71 38.15
N GLN A 888 -65.68 28.75 38.76
CA GLN A 888 -66.17 29.86 39.58
C GLN A 888 -66.24 29.46 41.04
N GLY A 889 -65.41 28.52 41.48
CA GLY A 889 -65.38 27.95 42.80
C GLY A 889 -64.77 28.84 43.86
N THR A 890 -64.56 28.25 45.06
CA THR A 890 -63.99 28.95 46.20
C THR A 890 -62.50 29.32 46.03
N GLY A 891 -61.85 28.83 44.96
CA GLY A 891 -60.40 28.96 44.81
C GLY A 891 -59.59 28.04 45.66
N ILE A 892 -58.25 28.25 45.65
CA ILE A 892 -57.25 27.43 46.36
C ILE A 892 -56.54 28.33 47.40
N GLU A 893 -56.49 27.84 48.64
CA GLU A 893 -55.83 28.55 49.76
C GLU A 893 -54.33 28.70 49.50
N LEU A 894 -53.75 29.88 49.80
CA LEU A 894 -52.35 30.21 49.57
C LEU A 894 -51.33 29.22 50.19
N SER A 895 -51.74 28.65 51.36
CA SER A 895 -50.95 27.64 52.07
C SER A 895 -50.76 26.33 51.27
N VAL A 896 -51.73 25.99 50.43
CA VAL A 896 -51.74 24.73 49.65
C VAL A 896 -51.18 24.94 48.19
N GLN A 897 -51.17 26.16 47.70
CA GLN A 897 -50.77 26.44 46.30
C GLN A 897 -49.36 25.98 45.95
N SER A 898 -48.42 26.02 46.91
CA SER A 898 -47.02 25.60 46.68
C SER A 898 -46.84 24.08 46.61
N HIS A 899 -47.83 23.29 47.12
CA HIS A 899 -47.77 21.83 47.20
C HIS A 899 -48.87 21.12 46.42
N LEU A 900 -49.54 21.81 45.47
CA LEU A 900 -50.72 21.32 44.76
C LEU A 900 -50.45 20.02 43.92
N PHE A 901 -49.25 19.84 43.49
CA PHE A 901 -48.88 18.66 42.68
C PHE A 901 -48.22 17.54 43.49
N GLU A 902 -48.14 17.72 44.83
CA GLU A 902 -47.69 16.64 45.74
C GLU A 902 -48.84 15.65 45.98
N PRO A 903 -48.55 14.35 46.09
CA PRO A 903 -49.59 13.37 46.38
C PRO A 903 -50.17 13.55 47.75
N PHE A 904 -51.46 13.30 47.86
CA PHE A 904 -52.29 13.40 49.12
C PHE A 904 -52.52 14.82 49.68
N VAL A 905 -52.16 15.85 48.97
CA VAL A 905 -52.44 17.22 49.29
C VAL A 905 -53.88 17.55 48.87
N THR A 906 -54.73 17.92 49.80
CA THR A 906 -56.15 18.28 49.59
C THR A 906 -56.62 19.35 50.58
N SER A 907 -57.41 20.29 50.09
CA SER A 907 -58.12 21.27 50.91
C SER A 907 -59.56 20.85 51.25
N LYS A 908 -60.02 19.69 50.81
CA LYS A 908 -61.36 19.17 51.09
C LYS A 908 -61.37 18.52 52.46
N ASP A 909 -62.54 18.46 53.02
CA ASP A 909 -62.77 17.84 54.36
C ASP A 909 -62.29 16.39 54.43
N PRO A 910 -61.79 15.90 55.54
CA PRO A 910 -61.32 14.55 55.73
C PRO A 910 -62.39 13.53 55.25
N GLY A 911 -62.12 12.78 54.17
CA GLY A 911 -63.02 11.80 53.61
C GLY A 911 -63.62 12.20 52.25
N SER A 912 -63.54 13.45 51.79
CA SER A 912 -64.15 13.91 50.55
C SER A 912 -63.20 14.11 49.37
N GLY A 913 -61.87 14.10 49.60
CA GLY A 913 -60.84 14.19 48.55
C GLY A 913 -59.68 13.24 48.80
N THR A 914 -59.15 12.63 47.76
CA THR A 914 -57.98 11.69 47.80
C THR A 914 -56.62 12.39 47.71
N GLY A 915 -56.60 13.66 47.36
CA GLY A 915 -55.37 14.42 47.13
C GLY A 915 -54.47 13.86 45.98
N LEU A 916 -54.93 12.85 45.23
CA LEU A 916 -54.15 12.22 44.10
C LEU A 916 -54.49 12.77 42.70
N GLY A 917 -55.66 13.43 42.57
CA GLY A 917 -56.17 13.86 41.25
C GLY A 917 -55.22 14.82 40.49
N LEU A 918 -54.77 15.88 41.16
CA LEU A 918 -53.82 16.87 40.54
C LEU A 918 -52.43 16.32 40.34
N TRP A 919 -51.96 15.45 41.22
CA TRP A 919 -50.68 14.77 41.06
C TRP A 919 -50.70 13.82 39.84
N VAL A 920 -51.80 13.07 39.61
CA VAL A 920 -51.99 12.23 38.42
C VAL A 920 -51.98 13.12 37.13
N VAL A 921 -52.69 14.25 37.15
CA VAL A 921 -52.71 15.20 36.02
C VAL A 921 -51.29 15.71 35.71
N PHE A 922 -50.52 16.10 36.77
CA PHE A 922 -49.14 16.57 36.55
C PHE A 922 -48.26 15.52 35.88
N ASN A 923 -48.31 14.28 36.31
CA ASN A 923 -47.53 13.22 35.69
C ASN A 923 -47.97 12.86 34.27
N LEU A 924 -49.26 12.85 33.98
CA LEU A 924 -49.80 12.62 32.66
C LEU A 924 -49.44 13.74 31.68
N VAL A 925 -49.50 15.00 32.13
CA VAL A 925 -49.11 16.18 31.35
C VAL A 925 -47.62 16.14 31.04
N LYS A 926 -46.77 15.81 32.01
CA LYS A 926 -45.32 15.60 31.77
C LYS A 926 -45.02 14.47 30.78
N SER A 927 -45.78 13.37 30.85
CA SER A 927 -45.58 12.24 29.91
C SER A 927 -45.97 12.59 28.46
N LEU A 928 -46.83 13.60 28.27
CA LEU A 928 -47.21 14.17 27.00
C LEU A 928 -46.23 15.26 26.51
N GLY A 929 -45.19 15.57 27.29
CA GLY A 929 -44.21 16.65 26.98
C GLY A 929 -44.76 18.07 27.16
N ALA A 930 -45.84 18.23 27.94
CA ALA A 930 -46.56 19.45 28.22
C ALA A 930 -46.28 20.00 29.64
N GLU A 931 -46.61 21.24 29.89
CA GLU A 931 -46.48 21.91 31.18
C GLU A 931 -47.85 22.31 31.69
N ILE A 932 -48.08 22.15 33.02
CA ILE A 932 -49.30 22.60 33.68
C ILE A 932 -49.00 23.66 34.74
N SER A 933 -49.83 24.68 34.74
CA SER A 933 -49.84 25.73 35.75
C SER A 933 -51.28 25.95 36.27
N ILE A 934 -51.40 26.33 37.56
CA ILE A 934 -52.71 26.62 38.20
C ILE A 934 -52.62 28.03 38.81
N SER A 935 -53.58 28.83 38.46
CA SER A 935 -53.79 30.18 39.05
C SER A 935 -55.12 30.24 39.86
N SER A 936 -55.03 30.76 41.09
CA SER A 936 -56.18 31.02 41.95
C SER A 936 -55.89 32.31 42.78
N PRO A 937 -56.73 33.34 42.68
CA PRO A 937 -58.04 33.37 42.02
C PRO A 937 -57.91 33.23 40.48
N ALA A 938 -59.00 32.82 39.80
CA ALA A 938 -59.06 32.64 38.39
C ALA A 938 -58.70 33.94 37.64
N GLU A 939 -58.03 33.82 36.43
CA GLU A 939 -57.70 34.97 35.62
C GLU A 939 -58.95 35.85 35.33
N ASN A 940 -58.83 37.13 35.66
CA ASN A 940 -59.92 38.13 35.57
C ASN A 940 -61.12 37.96 36.49
N SER A 941 -61.00 37.23 37.61
CA SER A 941 -62.07 37.05 38.65
C SER A 941 -61.48 37.22 40.05
N GLN A 942 -62.34 37.51 41.05
CA GLN A 942 -61.95 37.62 42.43
C GLN A 942 -61.98 36.25 43.15
N CYS A 943 -62.53 35.20 42.50
CA CYS A 943 -62.62 33.84 42.99
C CYS A 943 -62.52 32.83 41.87
N GLY A 944 -62.40 31.53 42.16
CA GLY A 944 -62.29 30.45 41.20
C GLY A 944 -60.86 30.03 41.00
N THR A 945 -60.71 29.03 40.12
CA THR A 945 -59.40 28.47 39.74
C THR A 945 -59.27 28.34 38.20
N THR A 946 -58.11 28.60 37.68
CA THR A 946 -57.79 28.32 36.26
C THR A 946 -56.58 27.34 36.18
N ALA A 947 -56.78 26.18 35.61
CA ALA A 947 -55.70 25.27 35.21
C ALA A 947 -55.32 25.47 33.75
N THR A 948 -54.09 25.76 33.49
CA THR A 948 -53.56 26.00 32.12
C THR A 948 -52.55 24.89 31.76
N ILE A 949 -52.74 24.19 30.62
CA ILE A 949 -51.81 23.18 30.10
C ILE A 949 -51.30 23.70 28.78
N ASN A 950 -49.94 23.69 28.64
CA ASN A 950 -49.27 24.13 27.45
C ASN A 950 -48.70 22.88 26.72
N PHE A 951 -49.34 22.45 25.63
CA PHE A 951 -48.85 21.38 24.79
C PHE A 951 -47.92 21.94 23.70
N PRO A 952 -46.77 21.36 23.47
CA PRO A 952 -45.92 21.75 22.34
C PRO A 952 -46.59 21.37 21.01
N LEU A 953 -46.60 22.27 20.03
CA LEU A 953 -47.00 21.98 18.68
C LEU A 953 -45.95 21.06 18.06
N SER A 954 -46.34 19.86 17.61
CA SER A 954 -45.43 18.98 16.89
C SER A 954 -45.01 19.67 15.59
N SER A 955 -43.75 20.04 15.44
CA SER A 955 -43.20 20.49 14.16
C SER A 955 -43.42 19.36 13.15
N THR A 956 -44.26 19.60 12.15
CA THR A 956 -44.34 18.77 10.96
C THR A 956 -42.97 18.78 10.30
N VAL A 957 -42.22 17.69 10.40
CA VAL A 957 -41.11 17.38 9.49
C VAL A 957 -41.64 16.48 8.41
#